data_d157a07dd274be02dfd9da3ba6c42242
#
_entry.id   d157a07dd274be02dfd9da3ba6c42242
#
_cell.length_a   1.000
_cell.length_b   1.000
_cell.length_c   1.000
_cell.angle_alpha   90.00
_cell.angle_beta   90.00
_cell.angle_gamma   90.00
#
_symmetry.space_group_name_H-M   'P 1'
#
loop_
_entity.id
_entity.type
_entity.pdbx_description
1 polymer ?
#
loop_
_entity_poly.entity_id
_entity_poly.type
_entity_poly.pdbx_seq_one_letter_code
_entity_poly.pdbx_strand_id
1 'polypeptide(L)'
;MKHNDLHARFAFLAVLTFAAAAYAASPLTFECDSFSYSIDPQNGRNAAFIDKNTGTDCLVDGSSPCARIRKAGKDYPATAASRQGDLVRVQFGDSGITAELRYTPRGTHLLVEVVAVTGEGLDELTFTDIPLKLKGEPGELFAACCLALNLKTNVHELPGPNSRLRAMCYPRFGTAGAAAALVGCPTAGLRKALQDAVAAAPELPHSPLGGPWALDAEINRGSYLFNFTDLTEQTVDDWIRAARACGMNQIDFHGGHSFRFGDLVFNPQLYPRGRDSMRAVIDKLHAAGIKAGLHTYCFFIDKKSPYVTPVPDKRLGKDATFTLTEDLPADATTVYVAESTENMSAVTGFFVRNSATLQIGDELIVYSGVKKDPPFAFTGCQRGAHGTKVSAHPKGTKVYHLRECFGLFLPDGDSTLFEEIAARHAEVFNDCGFDMMYLDALDGEGAVASPEVGWYYGTKFVFDIWKHLKRPALMEMSTFRHHLWYVRSRYIAWDHPNRGHKRFIDLHCKANEQSRRMFLPGHLGWWLLIPWKNDPLIEPTYADDVEYLCCKGLGTDTGFSLIGLTPETLKSTPAFERLAAITRQYEEFRHAGQISPAVKAALAQPGQEYTLVRKNAERFTFRPVSYDKHKADRLDGTANVWTIKNGFDRQPLKLRIEALFAVGPYDAPDNTILADFTRPDEFAARKNAPGMTAELTASNEQVKVGTVSGRYTATNDSAPAGGPTWTSLTKTFSPPLNIKERQGLGFWLYGDGNGEVLNLQLRSPEHLPGGYIDHYVTVDFTGWRYIELVEAEGDRCADYQWPYSNAFYDVYREPLFYDQVLSLGLWFNDVPAGKTATCYLSPVKALPLVKARLVNPTITVGGKRIVFPVTMETGSYLELGLGTMSSGAAPSAASTPAIDCKLYGPNGELLSDVKLDGELPMLEPGTNRIEFRCETDIPGNPRARVTIVTHGEPLD
;
A
#
# COMPACT_ATOMS: atom_id res chain seq x y z
N MET A 1 10.05 96.74 -62.43
CA MET A 1 10.90 96.57 -63.62
C MET A 1 11.35 95.10 -63.61
N LYS A 2 10.95 94.35 -64.65
CA LYS A 2 11.57 93.19 -65.28
C LYS A 2 11.96 91.92 -64.37
N HIS A 3 11.22 90.85 -64.50
CA HIS A 3 11.50 89.73 -65.39
C HIS A 3 12.56 88.86 -64.81
N ASN A 4 12.54 87.54 -64.66
CA ASN A 4 12.05 86.45 -65.45
C ASN A 4 12.00 85.09 -64.68
N ASP A 5 11.02 84.32 -65.15
CA ASP A 5 10.82 82.86 -64.99
C ASP A 5 12.09 81.97 -64.87
N LEU A 6 11.98 80.91 -64.07
CA LEU A 6 12.39 79.59 -64.55
C LEU A 6 11.68 78.48 -63.80
N HIS A 7 10.99 77.63 -64.50
CA HIS A 7 10.36 76.42 -64.07
C HIS A 7 11.38 75.30 -63.56
N ALA A 8 11.20 74.78 -62.42
CA ALA A 8 11.82 73.51 -62.07
C ALA A 8 10.73 72.49 -61.56
N ARG A 9 10.49 71.44 -62.35
CA ARG A 9 9.60 70.33 -62.05
C ARG A 9 10.21 69.46 -60.96
N PHE A 10 9.58 69.34 -59.81
CA PHE A 10 9.85 68.25 -58.85
C PHE A 10 8.86 67.16 -59.07
N ALA A 11 9.38 66.01 -59.49
CA ALA A 11 8.65 64.71 -59.48
C ALA A 11 8.61 64.13 -58.05
N PHE A 12 7.39 64.05 -57.47
CA PHE A 12 7.14 63.34 -56.24
C PHE A 12 7.12 61.84 -56.54
N LEU A 13 8.13 61.10 -56.07
CA LEU A 13 8.16 59.66 -56.07
C LEU A 13 7.44 59.18 -54.79
N ALA A 14 6.16 58.75 -54.92
CA ALA A 14 5.43 58.12 -53.80
C ALA A 14 5.94 56.69 -53.64
N VAL A 15 6.73 56.49 -52.61
CA VAL A 15 7.08 55.15 -52.14
C VAL A 15 5.88 54.56 -51.37
N LEU A 16 5.13 53.66 -52.03
CA LEU A 16 4.12 52.85 -51.42
C LEU A 16 4.85 51.72 -50.61
N THR A 17 5.05 51.92 -49.33
CA THR A 17 5.36 50.84 -48.40
C THR A 17 4.12 49.99 -48.18
N PHE A 18 4.06 48.82 -48.88
CA PHE A 18 3.15 47.77 -48.55
C PHE A 18 3.62 47.19 -47.18
N ALA A 19 2.99 47.63 -46.10
CA ALA A 19 3.03 46.85 -44.84
C ALA A 19 2.28 45.55 -45.13
N ALA A 20 3.04 44.46 -45.34
CA ALA A 20 2.48 43.12 -45.31
C ALA A 20 1.97 42.90 -43.89
N ALA A 21 0.69 43.15 -43.62
CA ALA A 21 0.03 42.61 -42.45
C ALA A 21 0.20 41.10 -42.56
N ALA A 22 1.08 40.55 -41.72
CA ALA A 22 1.16 39.10 -41.53
C ALA A 22 -0.22 38.66 -41.04
N TYR A 23 -1.01 38.06 -41.94
CA TYR A 23 -2.23 37.35 -41.58
C TYR A 23 -1.81 36.28 -40.60
N ALA A 24 -2.10 36.44 -39.33
CA ALA A 24 -1.94 35.40 -38.35
C ALA A 24 -2.78 34.22 -38.84
N ALA A 25 -2.13 33.10 -39.16
CA ALA A 25 -2.84 31.91 -39.62
C ALA A 25 -3.82 31.51 -38.49
N SER A 26 -5.08 31.26 -38.87
CA SER A 26 -6.12 30.89 -37.93
C SER A 26 -5.72 29.59 -37.21
N PRO A 27 -6.02 29.47 -35.91
CA PRO A 27 -5.75 28.23 -35.14
C PRO A 27 -6.36 27.00 -35.83
N LEU A 28 -5.67 25.88 -35.70
CA LEU A 28 -6.17 24.58 -36.16
C LEU A 28 -7.16 24.09 -35.10
N THR A 29 -8.46 24.19 -35.37
CA THR A 29 -9.52 23.86 -34.42
C THR A 29 -10.18 22.53 -34.76
N PHE A 30 -10.46 21.73 -33.71
CA PHE A 30 -11.13 20.45 -33.74
C PHE A 30 -12.36 20.51 -32.81
N GLU A 31 -13.55 20.34 -33.42
CA GLU A 31 -14.83 20.47 -32.75
C GLU A 31 -15.41 19.13 -32.30
N CYS A 32 -15.68 18.96 -31.01
CA CYS A 32 -16.49 17.88 -30.47
C CYS A 32 -17.82 18.41 -29.90
N ASP A 33 -18.71 17.55 -29.40
CA ASP A 33 -20.03 17.98 -28.93
C ASP A 33 -19.94 18.98 -27.79
N SER A 34 -19.14 18.66 -26.75
CA SER A 34 -19.06 19.46 -25.52
C SER A 34 -17.82 20.33 -25.39
N PHE A 35 -16.83 20.14 -26.26
CA PHE A 35 -15.58 20.91 -26.21
C PHE A 35 -14.99 21.15 -27.60
N SER A 36 -14.09 22.13 -27.69
CA SER A 36 -13.21 22.30 -28.84
C SER A 36 -11.75 22.42 -28.38
N TYR A 37 -10.84 21.93 -29.21
CA TYR A 37 -9.40 22.04 -29.00
C TYR A 37 -8.74 22.75 -30.17
N SER A 38 -7.79 23.63 -29.92
CA SER A 38 -7.10 24.41 -30.97
C SER A 38 -5.59 24.42 -30.75
N ILE A 39 -4.87 24.39 -31.90
CA ILE A 39 -3.40 24.48 -31.99
C ILE A 39 -3.03 25.74 -32.78
N ASP A 40 -2.08 26.54 -32.34
CA ASP A 40 -1.49 27.64 -33.10
C ASP A 40 -0.50 27.07 -34.13
N PRO A 41 -0.79 27.24 -35.45
CA PRO A 41 0.04 26.67 -36.50
C PRO A 41 1.43 27.32 -36.58
N GLN A 42 1.58 28.59 -36.16
CA GLN A 42 2.84 29.31 -36.30
C GLN A 42 3.94 28.85 -35.32
N ASN A 43 3.55 28.36 -34.15
CA ASN A 43 4.50 28.00 -33.09
C ASN A 43 4.30 26.59 -32.52
N GLY A 44 3.29 25.83 -32.98
CA GLY A 44 3.01 24.48 -32.54
C GLY A 44 2.54 24.39 -31.09
N ARG A 45 1.89 25.45 -30.55
CA ARG A 45 1.45 25.51 -29.16
C ARG A 45 -0.05 25.30 -29.04
N ASN A 46 -0.48 24.87 -27.84
CA ASN A 46 -1.89 24.82 -27.49
C ASN A 46 -2.45 26.25 -27.54
N ALA A 47 -3.54 26.46 -28.27
CA ALA A 47 -4.19 27.75 -28.42
C ALA A 47 -5.43 27.89 -27.53
N ALA A 48 -6.26 26.83 -27.41
CA ALA A 48 -7.44 26.81 -26.55
C ALA A 48 -7.93 25.39 -26.30
N PHE A 49 -8.60 25.20 -25.16
CA PHE A 49 -9.41 24.01 -24.82
C PHE A 49 -10.72 24.48 -24.20
N ILE A 50 -11.75 24.64 -25.02
CA ILE A 50 -12.97 25.37 -24.66
C ILE A 50 -14.06 24.41 -24.19
N ASP A 51 -14.62 24.63 -23.00
CA ASP A 51 -15.95 24.14 -22.62
C ASP A 51 -17.01 24.87 -23.43
N LYS A 52 -17.67 24.19 -24.37
CA LYS A 52 -18.65 24.79 -25.27
C LYS A 52 -19.96 25.21 -24.57
N ASN A 53 -20.24 24.65 -23.38
CA ASN A 53 -21.45 25.00 -22.63
C ASN A 53 -21.32 26.39 -21.96
N THR A 54 -20.11 26.73 -21.53
CA THR A 54 -19.84 27.97 -20.81
C THR A 54 -19.02 28.99 -21.61
N GLY A 55 -18.37 28.54 -22.69
CA GLY A 55 -17.37 29.33 -23.42
C GLY A 55 -16.03 29.47 -22.66
N THR A 56 -15.82 28.74 -21.56
CA THR A 56 -14.63 28.85 -20.72
C THR A 56 -13.44 28.17 -21.36
N ASP A 57 -12.31 28.86 -21.45
CA ASP A 57 -11.03 28.24 -21.82
C ASP A 57 -10.39 27.58 -20.60
N CYS A 58 -10.35 26.23 -20.63
CA CYS A 58 -9.79 25.38 -19.61
C CYS A 58 -8.26 25.24 -19.68
N LEU A 59 -7.60 25.81 -20.71
CA LEU A 59 -6.15 25.73 -20.86
C LEU A 59 -5.45 26.54 -19.77
N VAL A 60 -4.33 26.05 -19.22
CA VAL A 60 -3.48 26.80 -18.30
C VAL A 60 -2.96 28.05 -18.97
N ASP A 61 -2.92 29.18 -18.25
CA ASP A 61 -2.39 30.45 -18.73
C ASP A 61 -0.92 30.30 -19.14
N GLY A 62 -0.59 30.92 -20.27
CA GLY A 62 0.71 30.76 -20.89
C GLY A 62 0.73 29.60 -21.88
N SER A 63 1.35 29.84 -23.00
CA SER A 63 1.30 28.93 -24.14
C SER A 63 2.28 27.76 -23.91
N SER A 64 1.77 26.54 -23.93
CA SER A 64 2.54 25.28 -23.86
C SER A 64 2.61 24.59 -25.22
N PRO A 65 3.69 23.84 -25.56
CA PRO A 65 3.74 23.08 -26.83
C PRO A 65 2.68 21.97 -26.82
N CYS A 66 2.01 21.77 -27.97
CA CYS A 66 0.98 20.72 -28.12
C CYS A 66 1.58 19.32 -28.14
N ALA A 67 2.86 19.22 -28.51
CA ALA A 67 3.61 17.96 -28.62
C ALA A 67 5.12 18.23 -28.36
N ARG A 68 5.88 17.19 -28.08
CA ARG A 68 7.35 17.21 -27.94
C ARG A 68 7.95 15.87 -28.29
N ILE A 69 9.23 15.88 -28.60
CA ILE A 69 10.03 14.66 -28.72
C ILE A 69 11.21 14.71 -27.77
N ARG A 70 11.71 13.51 -27.41
CA ARG A 70 13.01 13.32 -26.78
C ARG A 70 13.96 12.66 -27.79
N LYS A 71 15.17 13.19 -27.89
CA LYS A 71 16.23 12.66 -28.77
C LYS A 71 17.58 12.80 -28.06
N ALA A 72 18.28 11.69 -27.88
CA ALA A 72 19.57 11.65 -27.16
C ALA A 72 19.49 12.33 -25.78
N GLY A 73 18.40 12.08 -25.03
CA GLY A 73 18.17 12.64 -23.71
C GLY A 73 17.75 14.12 -23.66
N LYS A 74 17.66 14.81 -24.81
CA LYS A 74 17.25 16.22 -24.90
C LYS A 74 15.81 16.34 -25.41
N ASP A 75 15.03 17.23 -24.79
CA ASP A 75 13.65 17.52 -25.20
C ASP A 75 13.61 18.61 -26.27
N TYR A 76 12.81 18.39 -27.32
CA TYR A 76 12.51 19.32 -28.40
C TYR A 76 11.00 19.56 -28.47
N PRO A 77 10.50 20.75 -28.11
CA PRO A 77 9.08 21.09 -28.21
C PRO A 77 8.64 21.28 -29.66
N ALA A 78 7.35 21.14 -29.90
CA ALA A 78 6.75 21.57 -31.17
C ALA A 78 7.00 23.06 -31.41
N THR A 79 7.39 23.41 -32.65
CA THR A 79 7.72 24.79 -33.09
C THR A 79 6.87 25.25 -34.26
N ALA A 80 6.19 24.37 -34.95
CA ALA A 80 5.19 24.69 -35.97
C ALA A 80 4.24 23.52 -36.15
N ALA A 81 3.02 23.79 -36.58
CA ALA A 81 2.04 22.79 -36.99
C ALA A 81 1.37 23.24 -38.31
N SER A 82 1.15 22.31 -39.22
CA SER A 82 0.48 22.62 -40.51
C SER A 82 -0.53 21.55 -40.85
N ARG A 83 -1.71 21.93 -41.29
CA ARG A 83 -2.79 21.01 -41.69
C ARG A 83 -2.72 20.66 -43.15
N GLN A 84 -2.75 19.39 -43.48
CA GLN A 84 -2.82 18.83 -44.82
C GLN A 84 -3.96 17.80 -44.87
N GLY A 85 -5.14 18.24 -45.29
CA GLY A 85 -6.33 17.38 -45.26
C GLY A 85 -6.78 17.08 -43.82
N ASP A 86 -6.79 15.80 -43.46
CA ASP A 86 -7.09 15.29 -42.11
C ASP A 86 -5.84 15.17 -41.21
N LEU A 87 -4.65 15.39 -41.76
CA LEU A 87 -3.37 15.30 -41.06
C LEU A 87 -2.88 16.65 -40.57
N VAL A 88 -2.24 16.64 -39.42
CA VAL A 88 -1.47 17.75 -38.85
C VAL A 88 -0.02 17.32 -38.80
N ARG A 89 0.83 18.01 -39.55
CA ARG A 89 2.27 17.81 -39.50
C ARG A 89 2.87 18.73 -38.47
N VAL A 90 3.56 18.15 -37.47
CA VAL A 90 4.21 18.87 -36.37
C VAL A 90 5.73 18.82 -36.54
N GLN A 91 6.39 19.97 -36.40
CA GLN A 91 7.85 20.12 -36.45
C GLN A 91 8.41 20.36 -35.03
N PHE A 92 9.60 19.79 -34.78
CA PHE A 92 10.25 19.85 -33.47
C PHE A 92 11.61 20.56 -33.56
N GLY A 93 11.57 21.88 -33.79
CA GLY A 93 12.76 22.72 -33.86
C GLY A 93 13.79 22.23 -34.86
N ASP A 94 15.03 22.17 -34.46
CA ASP A 94 16.19 21.73 -35.22
C ASP A 94 16.53 20.22 -35.04
N SER A 95 15.61 19.46 -34.47
CA SER A 95 15.81 18.02 -34.20
C SER A 95 15.95 17.16 -35.48
N GLY A 96 15.46 17.67 -36.63
CA GLY A 96 15.34 16.91 -37.87
C GLY A 96 14.22 15.87 -37.86
N ILE A 97 13.35 15.87 -36.85
CA ILE A 97 12.22 14.94 -36.68
C ILE A 97 10.91 15.70 -36.92
N THR A 98 9.95 15.06 -37.61
CA THR A 98 8.57 15.54 -37.75
C THR A 98 7.59 14.40 -37.51
N ALA A 99 6.41 14.73 -36.96
CA ALA A 99 5.32 13.78 -36.76
C ALA A 99 4.09 14.19 -37.59
N GLU A 100 3.41 13.22 -38.13
CA GLU A 100 2.10 13.36 -38.79
C GLU A 100 1.04 12.78 -37.87
N LEU A 101 0.16 13.63 -37.38
CA LEU A 101 -0.91 13.30 -36.46
C LEU A 101 -2.27 13.46 -37.17
N ARG A 102 -3.18 12.51 -36.95
CA ARG A 102 -4.56 12.61 -37.40
C ARG A 102 -5.44 12.99 -36.19
N TYR A 103 -6.23 14.04 -36.37
CA TYR A 103 -7.23 14.48 -35.40
C TYR A 103 -8.62 14.21 -35.95
N THR A 104 -9.36 13.29 -35.33
CA THR A 104 -10.71 12.91 -35.82
C THR A 104 -11.72 13.14 -34.71
N PRO A 105 -12.57 14.19 -34.81
CA PRO A 105 -13.71 14.36 -33.90
C PRO A 105 -14.71 13.19 -34.03
N ARG A 106 -15.14 12.65 -32.85
CA ARG A 106 -16.07 11.52 -32.74
C ARG A 106 -17.26 11.85 -31.85
N GLY A 107 -17.79 13.06 -31.93
CA GLY A 107 -18.86 13.52 -31.04
C GLY A 107 -18.37 13.72 -29.62
N THR A 108 -18.40 12.70 -28.76
CA THR A 108 -18.04 12.77 -27.34
C THR A 108 -16.54 12.92 -27.06
N HIS A 109 -15.68 12.61 -28.04
CA HIS A 109 -14.21 12.64 -27.87
C HIS A 109 -13.47 12.99 -29.16
N LEU A 110 -12.25 13.47 -29.01
CA LEU A 110 -11.32 13.72 -30.10
C LEU A 110 -10.29 12.59 -30.15
N LEU A 111 -10.33 11.78 -31.22
CA LEU A 111 -9.31 10.78 -31.51
C LEU A 111 -8.05 11.45 -32.06
N VAL A 112 -6.90 11.20 -31.43
CA VAL A 112 -5.57 11.62 -31.91
C VAL A 112 -4.74 10.39 -32.22
N GLU A 113 -4.27 10.25 -33.45
CA GLU A 113 -3.51 9.11 -33.94
C GLU A 113 -2.16 9.55 -34.51
N VAL A 114 -1.09 8.86 -34.17
CA VAL A 114 0.22 9.01 -34.81
C VAL A 114 0.23 8.21 -36.13
N VAL A 115 0.23 8.90 -37.28
CA VAL A 115 0.24 8.26 -38.59
C VAL A 115 1.66 7.91 -39.01
N ALA A 116 2.59 8.85 -38.85
CA ALA A 116 3.99 8.64 -39.20
C ALA A 116 4.92 9.55 -38.34
N VAL A 117 6.13 9.10 -38.16
CA VAL A 117 7.24 9.90 -37.63
C VAL A 117 8.41 9.76 -38.60
N THR A 118 8.99 10.88 -39.02
CA THR A 118 10.14 10.91 -39.93
C THR A 118 11.35 11.53 -39.24
N GLY A 119 12.55 11.07 -39.57
CA GLY A 119 13.79 11.44 -38.94
C GLY A 119 14.36 10.30 -38.07
N GLU A 120 15.61 10.44 -37.61
CA GLU A 120 16.34 9.41 -36.88
C GLU A 120 16.65 9.81 -35.45
N GLY A 121 16.82 8.81 -34.57
CA GLY A 121 17.28 9.00 -33.18
C GLY A 121 16.18 9.45 -32.23
N LEU A 122 14.91 9.14 -32.52
CA LEU A 122 13.79 9.37 -31.61
C LEU A 122 13.89 8.42 -30.40
N ASP A 123 13.83 8.97 -29.19
CA ASP A 123 13.70 8.20 -27.94
C ASP A 123 12.20 8.08 -27.54
N GLU A 124 11.46 9.21 -27.59
CA GLU A 124 10.05 9.32 -27.22
C GLU A 124 9.35 10.39 -28.03
N LEU A 125 8.10 10.16 -28.43
CA LEU A 125 7.17 11.18 -28.93
C LEU A 125 6.03 11.34 -27.94
N THR A 126 5.92 12.49 -27.30
CA THR A 126 4.69 12.98 -26.67
C THR A 126 3.86 13.67 -27.74
N PHE A 127 2.84 12.99 -28.27
CA PHE A 127 2.03 13.48 -29.39
C PHE A 127 0.82 14.31 -28.98
N THR A 128 0.53 14.37 -27.67
CA THR A 128 -0.47 15.23 -27.04
C THR A 128 0.04 15.66 -25.68
N ASP A 129 0.00 16.97 -25.38
CA ASP A 129 0.38 17.51 -24.07
C ASP A 129 -0.40 18.81 -23.80
N ILE A 130 -1.54 18.69 -23.13
CA ILE A 130 -2.49 19.78 -22.89
C ILE A 130 -2.65 19.98 -21.38
N PRO A 131 -1.96 20.94 -20.75
CA PRO A 131 -2.16 21.26 -19.34
C PRO A 131 -3.45 22.07 -19.17
N LEU A 132 -4.27 21.71 -18.17
CA LEU A 132 -5.57 22.30 -17.92
C LEU A 132 -5.62 23.01 -16.56
N LYS A 133 -6.47 24.03 -16.43
CA LYS A 133 -6.83 24.69 -15.16
C LYS A 133 -7.68 23.78 -14.26
N LEU A 134 -8.24 22.72 -14.84
CA LEU A 134 -9.03 21.72 -14.13
C LEU A 134 -8.14 20.98 -13.13
N LYS A 135 -8.62 20.82 -11.91
CA LYS A 135 -7.91 20.10 -10.85
C LYS A 135 -8.40 18.66 -10.68
N GLY A 136 -9.54 18.35 -11.29
CA GLY A 136 -10.25 17.09 -11.11
C GLY A 136 -10.85 16.97 -9.71
N GLU A 137 -11.17 18.08 -9.05
CA GLU A 137 -11.74 18.10 -7.71
C GLU A 137 -13.26 17.84 -7.75
N PRO A 138 -13.82 17.25 -6.66
CA PRO A 138 -15.27 17.15 -6.53
C PRO A 138 -15.94 18.53 -6.60
N GLY A 139 -16.98 18.66 -7.44
CA GLY A 139 -17.73 19.90 -7.62
C GLY A 139 -17.29 20.76 -8.81
N GLU A 140 -16.21 20.43 -9.53
CA GLU A 140 -15.93 21.00 -10.83
C GLU A 140 -17.04 20.61 -11.82
N LEU A 141 -17.58 21.60 -12.53
CA LEU A 141 -18.71 21.41 -13.45
C LEU A 141 -18.30 20.76 -14.77
N PHE A 142 -17.03 20.90 -15.15
CA PHE A 142 -16.45 20.35 -16.37
C PHE A 142 -15.25 19.47 -16.03
N ALA A 143 -15.09 18.38 -16.78
CA ALA A 143 -14.00 17.44 -16.60
C ALA A 143 -13.39 17.06 -17.95
N ALA A 144 -12.11 16.72 -17.94
CA ALA A 144 -11.40 16.22 -19.11
C ALA A 144 -10.61 14.94 -18.75
N CYS A 145 -10.42 14.05 -19.74
CA CYS A 145 -9.68 12.81 -19.60
C CYS A 145 -8.92 12.47 -20.87
N CYS A 146 -7.73 11.89 -20.75
CA CYS A 146 -6.99 11.29 -21.84
C CYS A 146 -7.01 9.77 -21.69
N LEU A 147 -7.45 9.03 -22.72
CA LEU A 147 -7.46 7.58 -22.75
C LEU A 147 -6.49 7.04 -23.79
N ALA A 148 -5.61 6.11 -23.43
CA ALA A 148 -4.81 5.34 -24.38
C ALA A 148 -5.71 4.32 -25.11
N LEU A 149 -5.70 4.31 -26.45
CA LEU A 149 -6.57 3.39 -27.19
C LEU A 149 -5.88 2.12 -27.68
N ASN A 150 -4.60 1.96 -27.36
CA ASN A 150 -3.84 0.73 -27.62
C ASN A 150 -2.56 0.68 -26.77
N LEU A 151 -1.90 -0.45 -26.76
CA LEU A 151 -0.69 -0.68 -25.97
C LEU A 151 0.56 0.05 -26.48
N LYS A 152 0.55 0.62 -27.69
CA LYS A 152 1.63 1.46 -28.22
C LYS A 152 1.65 2.85 -27.57
N THR A 153 0.53 3.27 -27.00
CA THR A 153 0.32 4.59 -26.39
C THR A 153 0.48 4.48 -24.88
N ASN A 154 1.35 5.27 -24.29
CA ASN A 154 1.46 5.42 -22.85
C ASN A 154 0.74 6.69 -22.37
N VAL A 155 -0.03 6.59 -21.32
CA VAL A 155 -0.66 7.69 -20.58
C VAL A 155 -0.34 7.48 -19.11
N HIS A 156 0.24 8.48 -18.45
CA HIS A 156 0.61 8.35 -17.04
C HIS A 156 -0.56 8.62 -16.10
N GLU A 157 -1.44 9.55 -16.49
CA GLU A 157 -2.63 9.91 -15.73
C GLU A 157 -3.62 8.71 -15.75
N LEU A 158 -4.14 8.36 -14.57
CA LEU A 158 -5.18 7.34 -14.47
C LEU A 158 -6.49 7.86 -15.05
N PRO A 159 -7.32 7.01 -15.68
CA PRO A 159 -8.61 7.42 -16.22
C PRO A 159 -9.54 8.00 -15.16
N GLY A 160 -10.18 9.13 -15.51
CA GLY A 160 -11.01 9.94 -14.62
C GLY A 160 -10.80 11.43 -14.91
N PRO A 161 -11.25 12.34 -14.04
CA PRO A 161 -10.95 13.76 -14.21
C PRO A 161 -9.44 14.04 -14.12
N ASN A 162 -8.88 14.59 -15.21
CA ASN A 162 -7.44 14.88 -15.31
C ASN A 162 -7.19 16.40 -15.41
N SER A 163 -6.08 16.85 -14.81
CA SER A 163 -5.57 18.24 -14.94
C SER A 163 -4.61 18.40 -16.14
N ARG A 164 -4.28 17.32 -16.82
CA ARG A 164 -3.41 17.31 -17.99
C ARG A 164 -3.80 16.14 -18.89
N LEU A 165 -3.89 16.40 -20.20
CA LEU A 165 -4.12 15.38 -21.21
C LEU A 165 -2.82 15.11 -21.93
N ARG A 166 -2.18 13.96 -21.64
CA ARG A 166 -0.85 13.65 -22.17
C ARG A 166 -0.77 12.21 -22.64
N ALA A 167 -0.34 12.04 -23.89
CA ALA A 167 -0.16 10.74 -24.51
C ALA A 167 1.20 10.64 -25.21
N MET A 168 1.89 9.52 -25.03
CA MET A 168 3.24 9.27 -25.50
C MET A 168 3.34 7.95 -26.23
N CYS A 169 4.33 7.84 -27.14
CA CYS A 169 4.71 6.56 -27.75
C CYS A 169 6.23 6.47 -27.92
N TYR A 170 6.71 5.24 -28.08
CA TYR A 170 8.13 4.92 -28.09
C TYR A 170 8.48 4.06 -29.33
N PRO A 171 9.62 4.31 -30.01
CA PRO A 171 10.06 3.49 -31.14
C PRO A 171 10.14 1.99 -30.81
N ARG A 172 10.55 1.65 -29.58
CA ARG A 172 10.62 0.27 -29.11
C ARG A 172 9.32 -0.50 -29.28
N PHE A 173 8.17 0.16 -29.10
CA PHE A 173 6.84 -0.47 -29.19
C PHE A 173 6.11 -0.10 -30.49
N GLY A 174 6.74 0.70 -31.34
CA GLY A 174 6.17 1.24 -32.56
C GLY A 174 5.41 2.55 -32.32
N THR A 175 5.69 3.56 -33.17
CA THR A 175 5.04 4.87 -33.07
C THR A 175 3.80 4.97 -33.94
N ALA A 176 3.85 4.44 -35.17
CA ALA A 176 2.71 4.47 -36.08
C ALA A 176 1.53 3.66 -35.55
N GLY A 177 0.35 4.27 -35.56
CA GLY A 177 -0.88 3.73 -35.01
C GLY A 177 -1.03 3.91 -33.50
N ALA A 178 -0.06 4.57 -32.79
CA ALA A 178 -0.31 5.00 -31.41
C ALA A 178 -1.48 5.98 -31.38
N ALA A 179 -2.45 5.77 -30.50
CA ALA A 179 -3.70 6.53 -30.51
C ALA A 179 -4.23 6.82 -29.08
N ALA A 180 -4.78 8.01 -28.91
CA ALA A 180 -5.42 8.46 -27.69
C ALA A 180 -6.78 9.11 -27.96
N ALA A 181 -7.72 8.99 -27.03
CA ALA A 181 -8.97 9.73 -27.02
C ALA A 181 -8.89 10.86 -26.00
N LEU A 182 -9.13 12.09 -26.44
CA LEU A 182 -9.28 13.25 -25.56
C LEU A 182 -10.77 13.46 -25.32
N VAL A 183 -11.19 13.43 -24.07
CA VAL A 183 -12.56 13.66 -23.65
C VAL A 183 -12.64 15.00 -22.91
N GLY A 184 -13.68 15.78 -23.17
CA GLY A 184 -14.03 16.99 -22.44
C GLY A 184 -15.55 17.12 -22.39
N CYS A 185 -16.13 17.16 -21.19
CA CYS A 185 -17.58 17.22 -21.04
C CYS A 185 -17.98 17.71 -19.63
N PRO A 186 -19.27 18.05 -19.41
CA PRO A 186 -19.78 18.23 -18.06
C PRO A 186 -19.46 17.00 -17.18
N THR A 187 -18.99 17.24 -15.94
CA THR A 187 -18.51 16.20 -15.04
C THR A 187 -19.51 15.06 -14.83
N ALA A 188 -20.81 15.39 -14.76
CA ALA A 188 -21.89 14.37 -14.64
C ALA A 188 -21.97 13.41 -15.83
N GLY A 189 -21.48 13.82 -17.01
CA GLY A 189 -21.45 13.04 -18.24
C GLY A 189 -20.16 12.25 -18.47
N LEU A 190 -19.11 12.49 -17.65
CA LEU A 190 -17.77 11.95 -17.93
C LEU A 190 -17.76 10.44 -18.04
N ARG A 191 -18.38 9.72 -17.11
CA ARG A 191 -18.43 8.26 -17.14
C ARG A 191 -19.01 7.72 -18.45
N LYS A 192 -20.10 8.32 -18.92
CA LYS A 192 -20.72 7.92 -20.20
C LYS A 192 -19.81 8.22 -21.39
N ALA A 193 -19.17 9.38 -21.42
CA ALA A 193 -18.23 9.74 -22.46
C ALA A 193 -17.02 8.79 -22.51
N LEU A 194 -16.52 8.34 -21.35
CA LEU A 194 -15.47 7.31 -21.26
C LEU A 194 -15.97 5.95 -21.79
N GLN A 195 -17.20 5.52 -21.43
CA GLN A 195 -17.80 4.30 -21.98
C GLN A 195 -17.87 4.37 -23.51
N ASP A 196 -18.30 5.50 -24.06
CA ASP A 196 -18.43 5.70 -25.52
C ASP A 196 -17.06 5.68 -26.23
N ALA A 197 -16.05 6.34 -25.62
CA ALA A 197 -14.70 6.34 -26.18
C ALA A 197 -14.06 4.94 -26.18
N VAL A 198 -14.24 4.15 -25.12
CA VAL A 198 -13.74 2.78 -25.01
C VAL A 198 -14.49 1.86 -25.99
N ALA A 199 -15.82 1.94 -26.05
CA ALA A 199 -16.64 1.14 -26.98
C ALA A 199 -16.34 1.45 -28.46
N ALA A 200 -15.85 2.65 -28.78
CA ALA A 200 -15.41 3.02 -30.13
C ALA A 200 -14.04 2.44 -30.53
N ALA A 201 -13.33 1.78 -29.61
CA ALA A 201 -12.03 1.16 -29.83
C ALA A 201 -12.10 -0.38 -29.60
N PRO A 202 -12.70 -1.15 -30.51
CA PRO A 202 -13.01 -2.55 -30.33
C PRO A 202 -11.75 -3.45 -30.15
N GLU A 203 -10.60 -2.99 -30.64
CA GLU A 203 -9.32 -3.70 -30.51
C GLU A 203 -8.70 -3.53 -29.10
N LEU A 204 -9.19 -2.57 -28.31
CA LEU A 204 -8.73 -2.35 -26.94
C LEU A 204 -9.40 -3.37 -26.01
N PRO A 205 -8.64 -4.23 -25.32
CA PRO A 205 -9.19 -5.10 -24.31
C PRO A 205 -9.90 -4.31 -23.22
N HIS A 206 -11.18 -4.58 -22.98
CA HIS A 206 -11.98 -3.97 -21.94
C HIS A 206 -13.04 -4.93 -21.39
N SER A 207 -13.45 -4.73 -20.13
CA SER A 207 -14.35 -5.63 -19.42
C SER A 207 -15.71 -4.97 -19.15
N PRO A 208 -16.84 -5.68 -19.36
CA PRO A 208 -18.13 -5.23 -18.88
C PRO A 208 -18.22 -5.22 -17.33
N LEU A 209 -17.27 -5.85 -16.64
CA LEU A 209 -17.12 -5.81 -15.18
C LEU A 209 -16.04 -4.81 -14.72
N GLY A 210 -15.41 -4.07 -15.62
CA GLY A 210 -14.26 -3.23 -15.35
C GLY A 210 -14.38 -1.82 -15.92
N GLY A 211 -13.38 -0.99 -15.60
CA GLY A 211 -13.29 0.38 -16.06
C GLY A 211 -14.57 1.18 -15.81
N PRO A 212 -15.11 1.88 -16.81
CA PRO A 212 -16.28 2.73 -16.60
C PRO A 212 -17.59 1.95 -16.40
N TRP A 213 -17.59 0.62 -16.54
CA TRP A 213 -18.73 -0.26 -16.25
C TRP A 213 -18.67 -0.91 -14.87
N ALA A 214 -17.54 -0.83 -14.16
CA ALA A 214 -17.30 -1.56 -12.92
C ALA A 214 -18.35 -1.30 -11.83
N LEU A 215 -18.90 -0.08 -11.75
CA LEU A 215 -19.91 0.30 -10.76
C LEU A 215 -21.27 -0.36 -10.99
N ASP A 216 -21.56 -0.87 -12.21
CA ASP A 216 -22.84 -1.49 -12.56
C ASP A 216 -22.86 -3.00 -12.26
N ALA A 217 -21.70 -3.59 -12.00
CA ALA A 217 -21.55 -5.03 -11.82
C ALA A 217 -21.69 -5.43 -10.35
N GLU A 218 -22.80 -6.13 -10.01
CA GLU A 218 -23.10 -6.59 -8.65
C GLU A 218 -21.98 -7.47 -8.06
N ILE A 219 -21.37 -8.31 -8.86
CA ILE A 219 -20.26 -9.19 -8.44
C ILE A 219 -19.09 -8.40 -7.83
N ASN A 220 -18.89 -7.14 -8.25
CA ASN A 220 -17.79 -6.29 -7.76
C ASN A 220 -18.01 -5.81 -6.32
N ARG A 221 -19.19 -5.98 -5.75
CA ARG A 221 -19.53 -5.60 -4.37
C ARG A 221 -19.25 -6.70 -3.36
N GLY A 222 -18.83 -7.90 -3.79
CA GLY A 222 -18.59 -9.03 -2.92
C GLY A 222 -17.39 -8.83 -1.98
N SER A 223 -17.49 -9.43 -0.78
CA SER A 223 -16.39 -9.62 0.15
C SER A 223 -15.97 -11.09 0.15
N TYR A 224 -14.72 -11.41 0.50
CA TYR A 224 -14.23 -12.77 0.36
C TYR A 224 -13.35 -13.27 1.51
N LEU A 225 -13.37 -14.59 1.70
CA LEU A 225 -12.44 -15.30 2.56
C LEU A 225 -11.18 -15.67 1.78
N PHE A 226 -10.05 -15.57 2.45
CA PHE A 226 -8.76 -16.02 1.95
C PHE A 226 -8.51 -17.48 2.33
N ASN A 227 -8.17 -18.32 1.37
CA ASN A 227 -7.81 -19.69 1.64
C ASN A 227 -6.32 -19.93 1.39
N PHE A 228 -5.57 -20.16 2.49
CA PHE A 228 -4.20 -20.66 2.50
C PHE A 228 -4.09 -22.08 3.05
N THR A 229 -5.21 -22.80 3.16
CA THR A 229 -5.26 -24.11 3.83
C THR A 229 -5.90 -25.18 2.95
N ASP A 230 -6.82 -25.92 3.47
CA ASP A 230 -7.31 -27.19 2.97
C ASP A 230 -8.70 -27.10 2.31
N LEU A 231 -9.00 -26.09 1.53
CA LEU A 231 -10.25 -26.05 0.76
C LEU A 231 -10.20 -27.07 -0.37
N THR A 232 -10.70 -28.27 -0.08
CA THR A 232 -10.66 -29.46 -0.91
C THR A 232 -12.06 -30.03 -1.15
N GLU A 233 -12.19 -31.10 -1.93
CA GLU A 233 -13.46 -31.82 -2.12
C GLU A 233 -14.06 -32.34 -0.82
N GLN A 234 -13.23 -32.64 0.18
CA GLN A 234 -13.65 -33.17 1.49
C GLN A 234 -14.07 -32.07 2.46
N THR A 235 -13.46 -30.89 2.36
CA THR A 235 -13.62 -29.80 3.34
C THR A 235 -14.49 -28.65 2.84
N VAL A 236 -14.86 -28.62 1.56
CA VAL A 236 -15.60 -27.51 0.94
C VAL A 236 -16.92 -27.20 1.65
N ASP A 237 -17.59 -28.19 2.19
CA ASP A 237 -18.84 -27.98 2.93
C ASP A 237 -18.60 -27.25 4.27
N ASP A 238 -17.45 -27.47 4.91
CA ASP A 238 -17.02 -26.70 6.09
C ASP A 238 -16.69 -25.25 5.72
N TRP A 239 -16.01 -25.03 4.59
CA TRP A 239 -15.71 -23.71 4.07
C TRP A 239 -16.97 -22.91 3.68
N ILE A 240 -17.98 -23.57 3.11
CA ILE A 240 -19.29 -22.97 2.83
C ILE A 240 -19.95 -22.50 4.14
N ARG A 241 -19.85 -23.32 5.21
CA ARG A 241 -20.34 -22.91 6.53
C ARG A 241 -19.57 -21.71 7.10
N ALA A 242 -18.24 -21.70 6.96
CA ALA A 242 -17.40 -20.59 7.39
C ALA A 242 -17.72 -19.28 6.66
N ALA A 243 -17.86 -19.32 5.33
CA ALA A 243 -18.24 -18.17 4.53
C ALA A 243 -19.60 -17.61 4.94
N ARG A 244 -20.60 -18.49 5.15
CA ARG A 244 -21.94 -18.09 5.61
C ARG A 244 -21.93 -17.53 7.03
N ALA A 245 -21.07 -18.04 7.91
CA ALA A 245 -20.94 -17.57 9.28
C ALA A 245 -20.50 -16.10 9.34
N CYS A 246 -19.72 -15.61 8.37
CA CYS A 246 -19.28 -14.22 8.28
C CYS A 246 -19.93 -13.41 7.15
N GLY A 247 -20.94 -13.97 6.46
CA GLY A 247 -21.66 -13.26 5.39
C GLY A 247 -20.86 -13.07 4.10
N MET A 248 -19.78 -13.83 3.90
CA MET A 248 -18.94 -13.74 2.70
C MET A 248 -19.55 -14.52 1.55
N ASN A 249 -19.50 -13.96 0.35
CA ASN A 249 -20.04 -14.56 -0.86
C ASN A 249 -18.98 -14.95 -1.89
N GLN A 250 -17.71 -14.84 -1.51
CA GLN A 250 -16.56 -15.27 -2.33
C GLN A 250 -15.52 -15.98 -1.44
N ILE A 251 -14.74 -16.90 -2.04
CA ILE A 251 -13.56 -17.51 -1.42
C ILE A 251 -12.42 -17.47 -2.43
N ASP A 252 -11.24 -17.07 -1.98
CA ASP A 252 -10.04 -16.95 -2.78
C ASP A 252 -9.13 -18.19 -2.61
N PHE A 253 -8.50 -18.63 -3.70
CA PHE A 253 -7.54 -19.74 -3.75
C PHE A 253 -6.16 -19.17 -4.04
N HIS A 254 -5.32 -19.09 -3.02
CA HIS A 254 -4.00 -18.50 -3.15
C HIS A 254 -2.98 -19.46 -3.81
N GLY A 255 -2.27 -18.95 -4.83
CA GLY A 255 -1.13 -19.62 -5.45
C GLY A 255 0.02 -19.84 -4.46
N GLY A 256 0.91 -20.76 -4.80
CA GLY A 256 1.98 -21.22 -3.89
C GLY A 256 1.48 -22.31 -2.93
N HIS A 257 0.22 -22.25 -2.51
CA HIS A 257 -0.44 -23.26 -1.67
C HIS A 257 -1.36 -24.16 -2.50
N SER A 258 -2.37 -23.59 -3.15
CA SER A 258 -3.35 -24.35 -3.95
C SER A 258 -2.79 -24.81 -5.28
N PHE A 259 -1.89 -24.05 -5.89
CA PHE A 259 -1.23 -24.35 -7.16
C PHE A 259 0.13 -23.65 -7.23
N ARG A 260 1.00 -24.12 -8.12
CA ARG A 260 2.34 -23.58 -8.32
C ARG A 260 2.30 -22.36 -9.26
N PHE A 261 3.13 -21.36 -8.99
CA PHE A 261 3.25 -20.18 -9.86
C PHE A 261 3.92 -20.49 -11.21
N GLY A 262 3.47 -19.85 -12.26
CA GLY A 262 3.97 -19.96 -13.63
C GLY A 262 3.23 -21.02 -14.46
N ASP A 263 3.25 -22.27 -14.06
CA ASP A 263 2.56 -23.36 -14.77
C ASP A 263 1.16 -23.69 -14.24
N LEU A 264 0.75 -23.12 -13.09
CA LEU A 264 -0.54 -23.30 -12.44
C LEU A 264 -0.94 -24.78 -12.24
N VAL A 265 0.05 -25.64 -12.00
CA VAL A 265 -0.19 -27.05 -11.64
C VAL A 265 -0.70 -27.11 -10.20
N PHE A 266 -1.89 -27.66 -10.01
CA PHE A 266 -2.51 -27.81 -8.70
C PHE A 266 -1.70 -28.72 -7.77
N ASN A 267 -1.72 -28.37 -6.48
CA ASN A 267 -1.08 -29.17 -5.43
C ASN A 267 -1.72 -30.56 -5.35
N PRO A 268 -0.99 -31.64 -5.68
CA PRO A 268 -1.58 -32.98 -5.78
C PRO A 268 -2.03 -33.55 -4.44
N GLN A 269 -1.56 -33.01 -3.33
CA GLN A 269 -2.00 -33.41 -1.99
C GLN A 269 -3.41 -32.85 -1.69
N LEU A 270 -3.73 -31.66 -2.19
CA LEU A 270 -5.03 -31.03 -2.02
C LEU A 270 -5.99 -31.38 -3.16
N TYR A 271 -5.48 -31.50 -4.38
CA TYR A 271 -6.27 -31.70 -5.60
C TYR A 271 -5.72 -32.90 -6.39
N PRO A 272 -5.94 -34.14 -5.92
CA PRO A 272 -5.32 -35.34 -6.49
C PRO A 272 -5.69 -35.65 -7.94
N ARG A 273 -6.85 -35.14 -8.42
CA ARG A 273 -7.29 -35.21 -9.83
C ARG A 273 -7.01 -33.89 -10.59
N GLY A 274 -6.12 -33.02 -10.06
CA GLY A 274 -5.77 -31.75 -10.67
C GLY A 274 -6.98 -30.84 -10.89
N ARG A 275 -7.20 -30.42 -12.14
CA ARG A 275 -8.31 -29.53 -12.53
C ARG A 275 -9.70 -30.07 -12.19
N ASP A 276 -9.89 -31.38 -12.27
CA ASP A 276 -11.18 -32.01 -11.99
C ASP A 276 -11.53 -31.93 -10.49
N SER A 277 -10.53 -32.07 -9.59
CA SER A 277 -10.75 -31.79 -8.17
C SER A 277 -11.11 -30.33 -7.91
N MET A 278 -10.37 -29.40 -8.52
CA MET A 278 -10.66 -27.95 -8.36
C MET A 278 -12.04 -27.61 -8.89
N ARG A 279 -12.42 -28.10 -10.07
CA ARG A 279 -13.76 -27.91 -10.63
C ARG A 279 -14.84 -28.43 -9.69
N ALA A 280 -14.69 -29.63 -9.14
CA ALA A 280 -15.64 -30.20 -8.22
C ALA A 280 -15.84 -29.34 -6.94
N VAL A 281 -14.76 -28.75 -6.42
CA VAL A 281 -14.82 -27.80 -5.31
C VAL A 281 -15.58 -26.54 -5.72
N ILE A 282 -15.24 -25.95 -6.87
CA ILE A 282 -15.88 -24.71 -7.36
C ILE A 282 -17.37 -24.93 -7.67
N ASP A 283 -17.74 -26.05 -8.26
CA ASP A 283 -19.15 -26.42 -8.53
C ASP A 283 -19.98 -26.45 -7.23
N LYS A 284 -19.40 -27.00 -6.15
CA LYS A 284 -20.06 -26.98 -4.83
C LYS A 284 -20.18 -25.58 -4.25
N LEU A 285 -19.15 -24.73 -4.39
CA LEU A 285 -19.22 -23.32 -3.99
C LEU A 285 -20.32 -22.59 -4.75
N HIS A 286 -20.39 -22.77 -6.08
CA HIS A 286 -21.43 -22.17 -6.92
C HIS A 286 -22.83 -22.63 -6.54
N ALA A 287 -23.02 -23.92 -6.25
CA ALA A 287 -24.29 -24.44 -5.77
C ALA A 287 -24.72 -23.81 -4.43
N ALA A 288 -23.77 -23.34 -3.63
CA ALA A 288 -24.02 -22.61 -2.40
C ALA A 288 -24.16 -21.10 -2.56
N GLY A 289 -24.01 -20.56 -3.79
CA GLY A 289 -24.04 -19.14 -4.12
C GLY A 289 -22.73 -18.40 -3.83
N ILE A 290 -21.62 -19.13 -3.63
CA ILE A 290 -20.30 -18.57 -3.30
C ILE A 290 -19.44 -18.57 -4.56
N LYS A 291 -18.76 -17.45 -4.84
CA LYS A 291 -17.85 -17.26 -5.96
C LYS A 291 -16.44 -17.72 -5.63
N ALA A 292 -15.70 -18.15 -6.65
CA ALA A 292 -14.32 -18.64 -6.50
C ALA A 292 -13.31 -17.67 -7.13
N GLY A 293 -12.27 -17.31 -6.39
CA GLY A 293 -11.16 -16.45 -6.83
C GLY A 293 -9.87 -17.22 -7.12
N LEU A 294 -9.22 -16.93 -8.22
CA LEU A 294 -7.87 -17.40 -8.58
C LEU A 294 -6.86 -16.31 -8.24
N HIS A 295 -6.09 -16.49 -7.17
CA HIS A 295 -5.06 -15.54 -6.73
C HIS A 295 -3.67 -16.03 -7.10
N THR A 296 -2.97 -15.30 -7.96
CA THR A 296 -1.71 -15.74 -8.54
C THR A 296 -0.67 -14.63 -8.61
N TYR A 297 0.62 -14.99 -8.63
CA TYR A 297 1.75 -14.08 -8.84
C TYR A 297 2.06 -13.95 -10.35
N CYS A 298 1.13 -13.39 -11.10
CA CYS A 298 1.26 -12.99 -12.51
C CYS A 298 2.17 -13.92 -13.34
N PHE A 299 3.20 -13.35 -13.96
CA PHE A 299 4.19 -14.00 -14.83
C PHE A 299 5.35 -14.65 -14.06
N PHE A 300 5.36 -14.66 -12.73
CA PHE A 300 6.43 -15.24 -11.93
C PHE A 300 6.41 -16.77 -11.97
N ILE A 301 7.60 -17.36 -11.95
CA ILE A 301 7.82 -18.79 -12.17
C ILE A 301 8.47 -19.42 -10.94
N ASP A 302 7.79 -20.38 -10.33
CA ASP A 302 8.33 -21.18 -9.23
C ASP A 302 9.55 -21.98 -9.70
N LYS A 303 10.59 -22.03 -8.86
CA LYS A 303 11.85 -22.74 -9.14
C LYS A 303 11.70 -24.26 -9.27
N LYS A 304 10.55 -24.81 -8.89
CA LYS A 304 10.18 -26.24 -9.10
C LYS A 304 9.34 -26.47 -10.34
N SER A 305 9.05 -25.42 -11.13
CA SER A 305 8.27 -25.52 -12.36
C SER A 305 9.03 -26.26 -13.46
N PRO A 306 8.35 -26.96 -14.37
CA PRO A 306 8.94 -27.52 -15.59
C PRO A 306 9.69 -26.53 -16.47
N TYR A 307 9.42 -25.24 -16.33
CA TYR A 307 10.18 -24.17 -16.97
C TYR A 307 11.59 -23.97 -16.38
N VAL A 308 11.85 -24.56 -15.20
CA VAL A 308 13.12 -24.39 -14.47
C VAL A 308 13.87 -25.72 -14.34
N THR A 309 13.16 -26.82 -14.13
CA THR A 309 13.74 -28.11 -13.80
C THR A 309 13.01 -29.27 -14.53
N PRO A 310 13.70 -30.31 -15.01
CA PRO A 310 15.15 -30.61 -14.90
C PRO A 310 16.03 -29.87 -15.92
N VAL A 311 15.45 -29.19 -16.93
CA VAL A 311 16.14 -28.40 -17.94
C VAL A 311 15.54 -27.01 -17.96
N PRO A 312 16.32 -25.97 -17.62
CA PRO A 312 15.81 -24.62 -17.58
C PRO A 312 15.47 -24.10 -18.98
N ASP A 313 14.31 -23.49 -19.11
CA ASP A 313 13.85 -22.90 -20.36
C ASP A 313 14.79 -21.77 -20.80
N LYS A 314 15.18 -21.78 -22.08
CA LYS A 314 16.05 -20.75 -22.64
C LYS A 314 15.41 -19.36 -22.73
N ARG A 315 14.06 -19.30 -22.60
CA ARG A 315 13.25 -18.09 -22.59
C ARG A 315 13.09 -17.47 -21.20
N LEU A 316 13.75 -18.02 -20.16
CA LEU A 316 13.84 -17.35 -18.86
C LEU A 316 14.53 -15.98 -19.01
N GLY A 317 14.07 -15.00 -18.27
CA GLY A 317 14.59 -13.62 -18.29
C GLY A 317 16.03 -13.55 -17.78
N LYS A 318 16.83 -12.76 -18.47
CA LYS A 318 18.27 -12.55 -18.18
C LYS A 318 18.53 -11.06 -18.06
N ASP A 319 19.36 -10.66 -17.10
CA ASP A 319 19.78 -9.27 -16.93
C ASP A 319 21.27 -9.03 -17.23
N ALA A 320 22.09 -10.11 -17.23
CA ALA A 320 23.49 -10.02 -17.64
C ALA A 320 23.94 -11.29 -18.38
N THR A 321 24.97 -11.12 -19.23
CA THR A 321 25.60 -12.20 -19.98
C THR A 321 27.11 -12.10 -19.84
N PHE A 322 27.73 -13.22 -19.49
CA PHE A 322 29.16 -13.37 -19.30
C PHE A 322 29.72 -14.46 -20.20
N THR A 323 31.05 -14.58 -20.26
CA THR A 323 31.75 -15.59 -21.07
C THR A 323 32.79 -16.28 -20.18
N LEU A 324 32.80 -17.62 -20.14
CA LEU A 324 33.83 -18.37 -19.40
C LEU A 324 35.23 -18.07 -19.90
N THR A 325 36.16 -17.76 -19.00
CA THR A 325 37.58 -17.51 -19.34
C THR A 325 38.44 -18.78 -19.36
N GLU A 326 37.90 -19.87 -18.77
CA GLU A 326 38.55 -21.19 -18.71
C GLU A 326 37.49 -22.30 -18.72
N ASP A 327 37.92 -23.55 -18.89
CA ASP A 327 37.04 -24.70 -18.75
C ASP A 327 36.46 -24.78 -17.33
N LEU A 328 35.18 -25.02 -17.18
CA LEU A 328 34.51 -25.20 -15.91
C LEU A 328 34.22 -26.70 -15.67
N PRO A 329 35.06 -27.38 -14.86
CA PRO A 329 34.84 -28.76 -14.47
C PRO A 329 33.52 -28.95 -13.68
N ALA A 330 33.00 -30.16 -13.65
CA ALA A 330 31.74 -30.48 -12.97
C ALA A 330 31.78 -30.21 -11.43
N ASP A 331 32.95 -30.30 -10.82
CA ASP A 331 33.18 -30.10 -9.39
C ASP A 331 33.66 -28.67 -9.02
N ALA A 332 33.81 -27.78 -10.00
CA ALA A 332 34.24 -26.42 -9.75
C ALA A 332 33.19 -25.61 -8.94
N THR A 333 33.70 -24.89 -7.95
CA THR A 333 32.89 -23.99 -7.08
C THR A 333 33.12 -22.51 -7.38
N THR A 334 33.87 -22.19 -8.44
CA THR A 334 34.13 -20.82 -8.91
C THR A 334 33.93 -20.77 -10.41
N VAL A 335 33.21 -19.76 -10.88
CA VAL A 335 32.91 -19.50 -12.28
C VAL A 335 33.63 -18.24 -12.71
N TYR A 336 34.78 -18.36 -13.42
CA TYR A 336 35.55 -17.24 -13.91
C TYR A 336 34.99 -16.72 -15.23
N VAL A 337 34.81 -15.39 -15.31
CA VAL A 337 34.18 -14.71 -16.46
C VAL A 337 35.00 -13.56 -16.99
N ALA A 338 34.81 -13.23 -18.26
CA ALA A 338 35.59 -12.18 -18.94
C ALA A 338 35.04 -10.78 -18.67
N GLU A 339 33.71 -10.65 -18.59
CA GLU A 339 33.03 -9.38 -18.39
C GLU A 339 33.05 -8.99 -16.89
N SER A 340 32.98 -7.67 -16.60
CA SER A 340 33.01 -7.14 -15.24
C SER A 340 31.78 -7.61 -14.44
N THR A 341 32.04 -8.06 -13.20
CA THR A 341 31.05 -8.43 -12.21
C THR A 341 30.79 -7.32 -11.18
N GLU A 342 31.27 -6.10 -11.41
CA GLU A 342 31.18 -4.98 -10.48
C GLU A 342 29.74 -4.72 -9.97
N ASN A 343 28.77 -4.83 -10.87
CA ASN A 343 27.35 -4.59 -10.58
C ASN A 343 26.60 -5.84 -10.07
N MET A 344 27.28 -6.97 -9.91
CA MET A 344 26.66 -8.21 -9.43
C MET A 344 26.64 -8.26 -7.90
N SER A 345 25.62 -8.93 -7.35
CA SER A 345 25.43 -9.10 -5.90
C SER A 345 24.99 -10.53 -5.59
N ALA A 346 25.45 -11.08 -4.47
CA ALA A 346 24.97 -12.35 -3.94
C ALA A 346 23.78 -12.16 -2.96
N VAL A 347 23.37 -10.93 -2.71
CA VAL A 347 22.25 -10.62 -1.81
C VAL A 347 20.94 -10.87 -2.53
N THR A 348 20.12 -11.75 -1.98
CA THR A 348 18.78 -12.09 -2.46
C THR A 348 17.79 -11.98 -1.32
N GLY A 349 16.49 -11.91 -1.62
CA GLY A 349 15.44 -11.85 -0.62
C GLY A 349 14.10 -11.58 -1.29
N PHE A 350 13.01 -11.70 -0.53
CA PHE A 350 11.66 -11.54 -1.09
C PHE A 350 11.47 -10.20 -1.80
N PHE A 351 11.92 -9.10 -1.18
CA PHE A 351 11.83 -7.75 -1.77
C PHE A 351 13.06 -7.33 -2.57
N VAL A 352 14.08 -8.20 -2.68
CA VAL A 352 15.31 -7.91 -3.43
C VAL A 352 15.13 -8.34 -4.88
N ARG A 353 15.21 -7.38 -5.80
CA ARG A 353 15.13 -7.63 -7.26
C ARG A 353 16.51 -8.03 -7.79
N ASN A 354 17.06 -9.11 -7.27
CA ASN A 354 18.34 -9.67 -7.67
C ASN A 354 18.33 -11.18 -7.51
N SER A 355 18.89 -11.88 -8.46
CA SER A 355 19.13 -13.31 -8.40
C SER A 355 20.56 -13.61 -7.95
N ALA A 356 20.78 -14.77 -7.41
CA ALA A 356 22.12 -15.37 -7.27
C ALA A 356 22.26 -16.62 -8.16
N THR A 357 21.55 -16.67 -9.30
CA THR A 357 21.48 -17.86 -10.17
C THR A 357 22.02 -17.57 -11.56
N LEU A 358 22.97 -18.39 -11.98
CA LEU A 358 23.53 -18.43 -13.32
C LEU A 358 22.93 -19.60 -14.12
N GLN A 359 22.72 -19.42 -15.41
CA GLN A 359 22.37 -20.47 -16.36
C GLN A 359 23.52 -20.67 -17.33
N ILE A 360 24.03 -21.91 -17.42
CA ILE A 360 25.06 -22.31 -18.40
C ILE A 360 24.53 -23.56 -19.14
N GLY A 361 24.12 -23.37 -20.39
CA GLY A 361 23.44 -24.44 -21.13
C GLY A 361 22.17 -24.90 -20.42
N ASP A 362 22.12 -26.18 -20.05
CA ASP A 362 21.00 -26.80 -19.35
C ASP A 362 21.22 -26.90 -17.82
N GLU A 363 22.26 -26.25 -17.27
CA GLU A 363 22.58 -26.23 -15.85
C GLU A 363 22.26 -24.89 -15.22
N LEU A 364 21.70 -24.92 -13.99
CA LEU A 364 21.61 -23.77 -13.09
C LEU A 364 22.66 -23.88 -11.99
N ILE A 365 23.27 -22.75 -11.66
CA ILE A 365 24.33 -22.64 -10.65
C ILE A 365 23.94 -21.50 -9.71
N VAL A 366 23.85 -21.74 -8.40
CA VAL A 366 23.63 -20.69 -7.39
C VAL A 366 24.97 -20.31 -6.79
N TYR A 367 25.32 -19.03 -6.79
CA TYR A 367 26.53 -18.51 -6.18
C TYR A 367 26.24 -17.80 -4.86
N SER A 368 27.25 -17.75 -3.96
CA SER A 368 27.16 -17.07 -2.66
C SER A 368 28.13 -15.90 -2.53
N GLY A 369 28.97 -15.66 -3.52
CA GLY A 369 29.93 -14.56 -3.51
C GLY A 369 30.25 -14.07 -4.92
N VAL A 370 30.74 -12.83 -5.01
CA VAL A 370 31.13 -12.20 -6.27
C VAL A 370 32.50 -11.54 -6.08
N LYS A 371 33.46 -11.88 -6.95
CA LYS A 371 34.77 -11.23 -7.03
C LYS A 371 34.68 -10.11 -8.06
N LYS A 372 34.70 -8.85 -7.60
CA LYS A 372 34.47 -7.64 -8.40
C LYS A 372 35.68 -7.09 -9.10
N ASP A 373 36.90 -7.57 -8.73
CA ASP A 373 38.17 -7.21 -9.33
C ASP A 373 38.69 -8.37 -10.19
N PRO A 374 39.47 -8.08 -11.27
CA PRO A 374 40.04 -9.11 -12.08
C PRO A 374 40.97 -10.08 -11.29
N PRO A 375 40.95 -11.38 -11.61
CA PRO A 375 40.01 -12.04 -12.52
C PRO A 375 38.59 -12.09 -11.95
N PHE A 376 37.62 -11.62 -12.73
CA PHE A 376 36.21 -11.58 -12.34
C PHE A 376 35.66 -12.98 -12.15
N ALA A 377 34.86 -13.19 -11.10
CA ALA A 377 34.31 -14.52 -10.84
C ALA A 377 33.04 -14.48 -9.96
N PHE A 378 32.23 -15.53 -10.10
CA PHE A 378 31.21 -15.91 -9.12
C PHE A 378 31.79 -17.04 -8.26
N THR A 379 31.65 -16.95 -6.93
CA THR A 379 32.29 -17.86 -5.97
C THR A 379 31.27 -18.53 -5.06
N GLY A 380 31.68 -19.63 -4.40
CA GLY A 380 30.78 -20.43 -3.57
C GLY A 380 29.62 -21.02 -4.39
N CYS A 381 29.93 -21.47 -5.60
CA CYS A 381 28.95 -21.95 -6.56
C CYS A 381 28.43 -23.33 -6.21
N GLN A 382 27.12 -23.45 -6.03
CA GLN A 382 26.39 -24.71 -5.94
C GLN A 382 25.98 -25.13 -7.37
N ARG A 383 26.58 -26.22 -7.84
CA ARG A 383 26.33 -26.77 -9.19
C ARG A 383 25.02 -27.57 -9.22
N GLY A 384 24.38 -27.64 -10.39
CA GLY A 384 23.14 -28.39 -10.58
C GLY A 384 21.99 -27.90 -9.70
N ALA A 385 21.94 -26.60 -9.42
CA ALA A 385 20.93 -26.01 -8.58
C ALA A 385 19.50 -26.23 -9.12
N HIS A 386 18.52 -26.18 -8.22
CA HIS A 386 17.09 -26.38 -8.52
C HIS A 386 16.77 -27.70 -9.23
N GLY A 387 17.63 -28.74 -9.07
CA GLY A 387 17.41 -30.05 -9.68
C GLY A 387 17.84 -30.19 -11.13
N THR A 388 18.62 -29.24 -11.66
CA THR A 388 19.25 -29.35 -12.97
C THR A 388 20.49 -30.25 -12.93
N LYS A 389 20.94 -30.75 -14.09
CA LYS A 389 22.05 -31.67 -14.17
C LYS A 389 23.39 -30.95 -14.26
N VAL A 390 24.32 -31.27 -13.35
CA VAL A 390 25.72 -30.82 -13.43
C VAL A 390 26.40 -31.29 -14.70
N SER A 391 27.12 -30.40 -15.37
CA SER A 391 27.93 -30.70 -16.55
C SER A 391 29.22 -29.88 -16.59
N ALA A 392 30.26 -30.41 -17.30
CA ALA A 392 31.42 -29.59 -17.61
C ALA A 392 31.10 -28.63 -18.76
N HIS A 393 31.65 -27.39 -18.68
CA HIS A 393 31.42 -26.38 -19.70
C HIS A 393 32.77 -25.88 -20.23
N PRO A 394 33.00 -25.86 -21.56
CA PRO A 394 34.28 -25.42 -22.11
C PRO A 394 34.42 -23.90 -22.01
N LYS A 395 35.67 -23.43 -21.98
CA LYS A 395 36.04 -22.04 -22.14
C LYS A 395 35.29 -21.38 -23.31
N GLY A 396 34.84 -20.13 -23.13
CA GLY A 396 34.09 -19.38 -24.14
C GLY A 396 32.57 -19.64 -24.10
N THR A 397 32.09 -20.58 -23.29
CA THR A 397 30.65 -20.79 -23.10
C THR A 397 30.00 -19.56 -22.47
N LYS A 398 28.78 -19.22 -22.91
CA LYS A 398 28.01 -18.11 -22.37
C LYS A 398 27.42 -18.50 -21.02
N VAL A 399 27.52 -17.56 -20.08
CA VAL A 399 26.93 -17.62 -18.72
C VAL A 399 25.90 -16.55 -18.63
N TYR A 400 24.68 -16.91 -18.36
CA TYR A 400 23.55 -15.98 -18.23
C TYR A 400 23.18 -15.82 -16.76
N HIS A 401 23.03 -14.57 -16.30
CA HIS A 401 22.47 -14.27 -14.99
C HIS A 401 20.95 -14.15 -15.13
N LEU A 402 20.20 -14.94 -14.34
CA LEU A 402 18.75 -14.96 -14.41
C LEU A 402 18.13 -13.79 -13.64
N ARG A 403 16.97 -13.34 -14.09
CA ARG A 403 16.14 -12.36 -13.36
C ARG A 403 15.33 -13.04 -12.27
N GLU A 404 15.25 -12.40 -11.11
CA GLU A 404 14.47 -12.88 -9.97
C GLU A 404 13.82 -11.71 -9.25
N CYS A 405 12.60 -11.92 -8.75
CA CYS A 405 11.89 -11.04 -7.84
C CYS A 405 10.92 -11.89 -7.02
N PHE A 406 10.65 -11.51 -5.78
CA PHE A 406 9.82 -12.28 -4.83
C PHE A 406 10.27 -13.74 -4.63
N GLY A 407 11.55 -14.03 -4.81
CA GLY A 407 12.12 -15.38 -4.74
C GLY A 407 11.79 -16.28 -5.93
N LEU A 408 11.18 -15.75 -6.99
CA LEU A 408 10.69 -16.43 -8.20
C LEU A 408 11.42 -15.94 -9.44
N PHE A 409 11.59 -16.81 -10.44
CA PHE A 409 12.14 -16.41 -11.72
C PHE A 409 11.12 -15.70 -12.61
N LEU A 410 11.60 -15.01 -13.63
CA LEU A 410 10.77 -14.33 -14.61
C LEU A 410 11.05 -14.88 -16.03
N PRO A 411 10.06 -14.88 -16.92
CA PRO A 411 10.29 -15.07 -18.34
C PRO A 411 10.89 -13.81 -18.97
N ASP A 412 11.49 -13.94 -20.14
CA ASP A 412 11.76 -12.80 -21.00
C ASP A 412 10.42 -12.26 -21.54
N GLY A 413 10.14 -10.97 -21.34
CA GLY A 413 8.86 -10.32 -21.69
C GLY A 413 8.56 -10.31 -23.19
N ASP A 414 9.59 -10.42 -24.04
CA ASP A 414 9.45 -10.48 -25.50
C ASP A 414 9.41 -11.94 -26.02
N SER A 415 9.50 -12.93 -25.11
CA SER A 415 9.48 -14.34 -25.47
C SER A 415 8.05 -14.92 -25.51
N THR A 416 7.91 -16.03 -26.26
CA THR A 416 6.66 -16.80 -26.28
C THR A 416 6.34 -17.45 -24.92
N LEU A 417 7.31 -17.59 -23.98
CA LEU A 417 7.05 -18.08 -22.62
C LEU A 417 6.16 -17.11 -21.85
N PHE A 418 6.34 -15.82 -22.03
CA PHE A 418 5.51 -14.79 -21.40
C PHE A 418 4.04 -14.93 -21.80
N GLU A 419 3.78 -15.12 -23.10
CA GLU A 419 2.43 -15.34 -23.63
C GLU A 419 1.85 -16.71 -23.23
N GLU A 420 2.68 -17.74 -23.18
CA GLU A 420 2.30 -19.09 -22.74
C GLU A 420 1.81 -19.07 -21.27
N ILE A 421 2.51 -18.38 -20.38
CA ILE A 421 2.09 -18.23 -18.98
C ILE A 421 0.76 -17.47 -18.89
N ALA A 422 0.59 -16.39 -19.65
CA ALA A 422 -0.67 -15.65 -19.68
C ALA A 422 -1.84 -16.52 -20.16
N ALA A 423 -1.64 -17.26 -21.25
CA ALA A 423 -2.64 -18.20 -21.77
C ALA A 423 -3.01 -19.29 -20.75
N ARG A 424 -2.02 -19.78 -19.98
CA ARG A 424 -2.23 -20.78 -18.93
C ARG A 424 -3.14 -20.28 -17.81
N HIS A 425 -3.04 -19.00 -17.42
CA HIS A 425 -3.95 -18.38 -16.45
C HIS A 425 -5.39 -18.42 -16.94
N ALA A 426 -5.62 -17.99 -18.18
CA ALA A 426 -6.95 -17.98 -18.78
C ALA A 426 -7.50 -19.42 -18.96
N GLU A 427 -6.65 -20.37 -19.33
CA GLU A 427 -7.03 -21.78 -19.45
C GLU A 427 -7.52 -22.36 -18.12
N VAL A 428 -6.77 -22.18 -17.03
CA VAL A 428 -7.14 -22.64 -15.68
C VAL A 428 -8.42 -21.95 -15.21
N PHE A 429 -8.52 -20.63 -15.42
CA PHE A 429 -9.72 -19.87 -15.07
C PHE A 429 -10.97 -20.41 -15.78
N ASN A 430 -10.88 -20.62 -17.10
CA ASN A 430 -11.98 -21.13 -17.91
C ASN A 430 -12.39 -22.56 -17.54
N ASP A 431 -11.40 -23.45 -17.41
CA ASP A 431 -11.62 -24.88 -17.22
C ASP A 431 -12.12 -25.24 -15.82
N CYS A 432 -11.66 -24.52 -14.79
CA CYS A 432 -12.08 -24.77 -13.42
C CYS A 432 -13.33 -24.00 -13.00
N GLY A 433 -13.71 -22.96 -13.75
CA GLY A 433 -14.93 -22.19 -13.48
C GLY A 433 -14.73 -21.03 -12.50
N PHE A 434 -13.51 -20.52 -12.32
CA PHE A 434 -13.26 -19.36 -11.44
C PHE A 434 -14.05 -18.10 -11.88
N ASP A 435 -14.45 -17.26 -10.95
CA ASP A 435 -15.22 -16.02 -11.19
C ASP A 435 -14.35 -14.77 -11.10
N MET A 436 -13.34 -14.81 -10.23
CA MET A 436 -12.42 -13.72 -9.95
C MET A 436 -11.00 -14.13 -10.27
N MET A 437 -10.17 -13.17 -10.68
CA MET A 437 -8.72 -13.32 -10.79
C MET A 437 -8.04 -12.16 -10.08
N TYR A 438 -7.25 -12.48 -9.04
CA TYR A 438 -6.35 -11.53 -8.41
C TYR A 438 -4.95 -11.72 -8.98
N LEU A 439 -4.44 -10.69 -9.66
CA LEU A 439 -3.11 -10.66 -10.25
C LEU A 439 -2.16 -9.95 -9.29
N ASP A 440 -1.66 -10.71 -8.32
CA ASP A 440 -0.69 -10.25 -7.34
C ASP A 440 0.73 -10.20 -7.91
N ALA A 441 1.64 -9.53 -7.21
CA ALA A 441 3.02 -9.31 -7.63
C ALA A 441 3.16 -8.57 -8.99
N LEU A 442 2.07 -8.03 -9.56
CA LEU A 442 2.11 -7.24 -10.80
C LEU A 442 2.93 -5.94 -10.62
N ASP A 443 3.05 -5.44 -9.39
CA ASP A 443 3.94 -4.34 -9.02
C ASP A 443 5.44 -4.68 -9.23
N GLY A 444 5.79 -5.97 -9.39
CA GLY A 444 7.10 -6.46 -9.84
C GLY A 444 7.35 -6.34 -11.34
N GLU A 445 6.44 -5.76 -12.13
CA GLU A 445 6.51 -5.65 -13.60
C GLU A 445 7.82 -5.02 -14.12
N GLY A 446 8.41 -4.10 -13.36
CA GLY A 446 9.72 -3.50 -13.69
C GLY A 446 10.87 -4.50 -13.68
N ALA A 447 10.73 -5.68 -13.07
CA ALA A 447 11.76 -6.71 -13.09
C ALA A 447 11.76 -7.54 -14.39
N VAL A 448 10.70 -7.48 -15.22
CA VAL A 448 10.62 -8.20 -16.50
C VAL A 448 11.66 -7.66 -17.50
N ALA A 449 11.85 -6.33 -17.56
CA ALA A 449 12.84 -5.70 -18.42
C ALA A 449 13.57 -4.55 -17.70
N SER A 450 12.87 -3.44 -17.45
CA SER A 450 13.35 -2.32 -16.62
C SER A 450 12.15 -1.54 -16.07
N PRO A 451 12.32 -0.73 -15.03
CA PRO A 451 11.23 0.05 -14.43
C PRO A 451 10.51 0.97 -15.42
N GLU A 452 11.24 1.54 -16.40
CA GLU A 452 10.68 2.51 -17.37
C GLU A 452 9.66 1.87 -18.33
N VAL A 453 9.78 0.57 -18.55
CA VAL A 453 8.93 -0.18 -19.49
C VAL A 453 8.04 -1.22 -18.79
N GLY A 454 8.07 -1.27 -17.47
CA GLY A 454 7.22 -2.16 -16.67
C GLY A 454 5.74 -2.04 -17.03
N TRP A 455 5.25 -0.80 -17.17
CA TRP A 455 3.87 -0.52 -17.57
C TRP A 455 3.42 -1.27 -18.85
N TYR A 456 4.33 -1.43 -19.80
CA TYR A 456 4.04 -2.13 -21.04
C TYR A 456 3.91 -3.64 -20.83
N TYR A 457 4.90 -4.25 -20.14
CA TYR A 457 4.90 -5.70 -19.94
C TYR A 457 3.82 -6.14 -18.95
N GLY A 458 3.59 -5.39 -17.87
CA GLY A 458 2.48 -5.66 -16.96
C GLY A 458 1.14 -5.61 -17.67
N THR A 459 0.91 -4.59 -18.50
CA THR A 459 -0.32 -4.48 -19.29
C THR A 459 -0.41 -5.57 -20.36
N LYS A 460 0.67 -5.84 -21.10
CA LYS A 460 0.72 -6.90 -22.12
C LYS A 460 0.28 -8.24 -21.52
N PHE A 461 0.81 -8.59 -20.34
CA PHE A 461 0.46 -9.83 -19.67
C PHE A 461 -1.05 -9.93 -19.38
N VAL A 462 -1.61 -8.87 -18.81
CA VAL A 462 -3.05 -8.83 -18.47
C VAL A 462 -3.91 -8.88 -19.74
N PHE A 463 -3.52 -8.17 -20.79
CA PHE A 463 -4.24 -8.19 -22.07
C PHE A 463 -4.11 -9.54 -22.78
N ASP A 464 -2.96 -10.22 -22.65
CA ASP A 464 -2.78 -11.57 -23.20
C ASP A 464 -3.65 -12.59 -22.42
N ILE A 465 -3.80 -12.48 -21.09
CA ILE A 465 -4.80 -13.25 -20.34
C ILE A 465 -6.20 -12.98 -20.90
N TRP A 466 -6.57 -11.70 -21.03
CA TRP A 466 -7.90 -11.30 -21.46
C TRP A 466 -8.31 -11.88 -22.82
N LYS A 467 -7.40 -11.92 -23.78
CA LYS A 467 -7.63 -12.51 -25.10
C LYS A 467 -8.07 -13.99 -25.06
N HIS A 468 -7.66 -14.72 -24.04
CA HIS A 468 -7.93 -16.15 -23.89
C HIS A 468 -9.10 -16.45 -22.94
N LEU A 469 -9.65 -15.42 -22.24
CA LEU A 469 -10.82 -15.61 -21.40
C LEU A 469 -12.08 -15.86 -22.25
N LYS A 470 -12.86 -16.89 -21.89
CA LYS A 470 -14.13 -17.21 -22.53
C LYS A 470 -15.31 -16.44 -21.95
N ARG A 471 -15.14 -15.85 -20.78
CA ARG A 471 -16.10 -15.01 -20.07
C ARG A 471 -15.39 -13.93 -19.27
N PRO A 472 -16.05 -12.80 -18.99
CA PRO A 472 -15.46 -11.76 -18.17
C PRO A 472 -15.07 -12.29 -16.79
N ALA A 473 -13.88 -11.92 -16.29
CA ALA A 473 -13.43 -12.15 -14.95
C ALA A 473 -13.59 -10.87 -14.12
N LEU A 474 -14.01 -10.99 -12.85
CA LEU A 474 -13.75 -9.95 -11.87
C LEU A 474 -12.23 -9.87 -11.68
N MET A 475 -11.60 -8.75 -12.05
CA MET A 475 -10.15 -8.61 -11.98
C MET A 475 -9.71 -7.61 -10.92
N GLU A 476 -8.83 -8.06 -10.04
CA GLU A 476 -8.05 -7.24 -9.10
C GLU A 476 -6.56 -7.40 -9.37
N MET A 477 -5.74 -6.43 -8.97
CA MET A 477 -4.31 -6.40 -9.29
C MET A 477 -3.55 -5.61 -8.23
N SER A 478 -2.29 -5.98 -7.98
CA SER A 478 -1.43 -5.34 -6.98
C SER A 478 -0.84 -3.98 -7.41
N THR A 479 -1.08 -3.53 -8.64
CA THR A 479 -0.59 -2.22 -9.11
C THR A 479 -1.62 -1.49 -9.96
N PHE A 480 -1.43 -0.17 -10.11
CA PHE A 480 -2.20 0.69 -11.00
C PHE A 480 -1.38 1.14 -12.19
N ARG A 481 -1.92 0.93 -13.40
CA ARG A 481 -1.47 1.55 -14.64
C ARG A 481 -2.69 1.95 -15.44
N HIS A 482 -2.51 2.93 -16.33
CA HIS A 482 -3.60 3.46 -17.13
C HIS A 482 -4.41 2.37 -17.87
N HIS A 483 -3.70 1.47 -18.56
CA HIS A 483 -4.34 0.42 -19.35
C HIS A 483 -5.00 -0.67 -18.51
N LEU A 484 -4.51 -0.95 -17.30
CA LEU A 484 -5.09 -1.96 -16.42
C LEU A 484 -6.52 -1.59 -16.01
N TRP A 485 -6.83 -0.28 -16.01
CA TRP A 485 -8.17 0.21 -15.68
C TRP A 485 -9.27 -0.37 -16.59
N TYR A 486 -9.01 -0.58 -17.87
CA TYR A 486 -10.02 -1.07 -18.82
C TYR A 486 -10.61 -2.43 -18.45
N VAL A 487 -9.84 -3.26 -17.75
CA VAL A 487 -10.26 -4.61 -17.33
C VAL A 487 -10.38 -4.75 -15.80
N ARG A 488 -9.93 -3.75 -15.03
CA ARG A 488 -9.96 -3.76 -13.57
C ARG A 488 -11.38 -3.57 -13.04
N SER A 489 -11.80 -4.43 -12.11
CA SER A 489 -13.15 -4.45 -11.54
C SER A 489 -13.27 -3.71 -10.23
N ARG A 490 -12.25 -3.75 -9.36
CA ARG A 490 -12.25 -3.13 -8.04
C ARG A 490 -10.91 -2.42 -7.77
N TYR A 491 -10.91 -1.55 -6.75
CA TYR A 491 -9.70 -0.91 -6.27
C TYR A 491 -8.71 -1.96 -5.73
N ILE A 492 -7.48 -1.53 -5.44
CA ILE A 492 -6.44 -2.43 -4.94
C ILE A 492 -6.76 -2.89 -3.51
N ALA A 493 -6.61 -4.18 -3.26
CA ALA A 493 -6.57 -4.71 -1.91
C ALA A 493 -5.14 -4.61 -1.37
N TRP A 494 -5.00 -4.14 -0.13
CA TRP A 494 -3.73 -4.05 0.57
C TRP A 494 -3.69 -4.98 1.76
N ASP A 495 -2.49 -5.43 2.12
CA ASP A 495 -2.26 -6.20 3.33
C ASP A 495 -2.65 -5.40 4.58
N HIS A 496 -3.04 -6.13 5.63
CA HIS A 496 -3.27 -5.55 6.94
C HIS A 496 -1.92 -5.30 7.65
N PRO A 497 -1.83 -4.27 8.52
CA PRO A 497 -0.70 -4.13 9.42
C PRO A 497 -0.83 -5.09 10.61
N ASN A 498 0.30 -5.39 11.27
CA ASN A 498 0.28 -6.19 12.50
C ASN A 498 -0.31 -5.44 13.70
N ARG A 499 -0.40 -4.13 13.62
CA ARG A 499 -0.92 -3.21 14.65
C ARG A 499 -1.54 -1.98 13.99
N GLY A 500 -2.40 -1.26 14.70
CA GLY A 500 -2.95 0.02 14.24
C GLY A 500 -4.02 -0.13 13.15
N HIS A 501 -4.84 -1.19 13.20
CA HIS A 501 -5.82 -1.55 12.18
C HIS A 501 -6.76 -0.40 11.81
N LYS A 502 -7.34 0.29 12.81
CA LYS A 502 -8.31 1.38 12.56
C LYS A 502 -7.72 2.53 11.75
N ARG A 503 -6.47 2.93 12.08
CA ARG A 503 -5.76 3.98 11.32
C ARG A 503 -5.50 3.57 9.88
N PHE A 504 -5.12 2.32 9.67
CA PHE A 504 -4.88 1.80 8.33
C PHE A 504 -6.18 1.69 7.50
N ILE A 505 -7.31 1.34 8.14
CA ILE A 505 -8.63 1.37 7.50
C ILE A 505 -8.97 2.78 7.00
N ASP A 506 -8.72 3.81 7.80
CA ASP A 506 -8.95 5.21 7.40
C ASP A 506 -8.12 5.61 6.18
N LEU A 507 -6.85 5.18 6.12
CA LEU A 507 -5.99 5.39 4.97
C LEU A 507 -6.52 4.68 3.71
N HIS A 508 -7.04 3.46 3.85
CA HIS A 508 -7.72 2.75 2.78
C HIS A 508 -8.97 3.49 2.29
N CYS A 509 -9.81 3.98 3.21
CA CYS A 509 -10.98 4.78 2.85
C CYS A 509 -10.59 6.02 2.05
N LYS A 510 -9.54 6.74 2.47
CA LYS A 510 -9.02 7.90 1.76
C LYS A 510 -8.52 7.55 0.36
N ALA A 511 -7.81 6.42 0.20
CA ALA A 511 -7.35 5.98 -1.11
C ALA A 511 -8.52 5.54 -2.01
N ASN A 512 -9.55 4.91 -1.46
CA ASN A 512 -10.74 4.53 -2.20
C ASN A 512 -11.51 5.73 -2.79
N GLU A 513 -11.33 6.95 -2.29
CA GLU A 513 -11.88 8.17 -2.91
C GLU A 513 -11.32 8.37 -4.33
N GLN A 514 -10.07 8.01 -4.56
CA GLN A 514 -9.49 8.05 -5.90
C GLN A 514 -10.15 7.02 -6.83
N SER A 515 -10.50 5.84 -6.32
CA SER A 515 -11.17 4.82 -7.11
C SER A 515 -12.55 5.26 -7.61
N ARG A 516 -13.26 6.05 -6.81
CA ARG A 516 -14.54 6.65 -7.21
C ARG A 516 -14.39 7.61 -8.37
N ARG A 517 -13.31 8.40 -8.39
CA ARG A 517 -12.97 9.31 -9.50
C ARG A 517 -12.68 8.54 -10.79
N MET A 518 -12.19 7.30 -10.67
CA MET A 518 -11.96 6.37 -11.78
C MET A 518 -13.16 5.48 -12.10
N PHE A 519 -14.30 5.67 -11.43
CA PHE A 519 -15.53 4.86 -11.58
C PHE A 519 -15.36 3.38 -11.20
N LEU A 520 -14.42 3.08 -10.31
CA LEU A 520 -14.22 1.75 -9.74
C LEU A 520 -14.83 1.66 -8.34
N PRO A 521 -15.47 0.53 -7.98
CA PRO A 521 -15.79 0.24 -6.59
C PRO A 521 -14.52 0.17 -5.74
N GLY A 522 -14.61 0.64 -4.50
CA GLY A 522 -13.54 0.48 -3.52
C GLY A 522 -13.42 -0.96 -3.01
N HIS A 523 -12.28 -1.26 -2.39
CA HIS A 523 -12.04 -2.45 -1.58
C HIS A 523 -11.19 -2.06 -0.38
N LEU A 524 -11.54 -2.53 0.83
CA LEU A 524 -10.83 -2.16 2.06
C LEU A 524 -9.65 -3.08 2.39
N GLY A 525 -9.23 -3.90 1.45
CA GLY A 525 -8.03 -4.73 1.58
C GLY A 525 -8.27 -6.04 2.34
N TRP A 526 -7.17 -6.65 2.75
CA TRP A 526 -7.12 -7.94 3.43
C TRP A 526 -6.89 -7.75 4.92
N TRP A 527 -7.79 -8.28 5.74
CA TRP A 527 -7.77 -8.10 7.19
C TRP A 527 -7.58 -9.43 7.90
N LEU A 528 -6.43 -9.60 8.57
CA LEU A 528 -6.17 -10.79 9.36
C LEU A 528 -6.91 -10.68 10.70
N LEU A 529 -7.79 -11.64 10.98
CA LEU A 529 -8.29 -11.85 12.32
C LEU A 529 -7.22 -12.56 13.15
N ILE A 530 -6.70 -11.88 14.15
CA ILE A 530 -5.55 -12.33 14.93
C ILE A 530 -6.00 -12.60 16.36
N PRO A 531 -5.90 -13.87 16.87
CA PRO A 531 -5.95 -14.08 18.30
C PRO A 531 -4.67 -13.54 18.94
N TRP A 532 -4.66 -13.41 20.26
CA TRP A 532 -3.42 -13.03 20.93
C TRP A 532 -2.27 -13.98 20.54
N LYS A 533 -1.11 -13.39 20.26
CA LYS A 533 0.13 -14.11 19.95
C LYS A 533 1.16 -13.85 21.03
N ASN A 534 2.06 -14.81 21.26
CA ASN A 534 3.20 -14.62 22.16
C ASN A 534 4.28 -13.74 21.48
N ASP A 535 3.85 -12.61 20.91
CA ASP A 535 4.65 -11.64 20.17
C ASP A 535 4.11 -10.23 20.41
N PRO A 536 4.89 -9.32 21.01
CA PRO A 536 4.44 -7.95 21.31
C PRO A 536 4.27 -7.08 20.07
N LEU A 537 4.80 -7.48 18.89
CA LEU A 537 4.65 -6.75 17.65
C LEU A 537 3.26 -6.96 17.00
N ILE A 538 2.51 -7.95 17.47
CA ILE A 538 1.22 -8.33 16.90
C ILE A 538 0.10 -7.93 17.87
N GLU A 539 -0.86 -7.16 17.41
CA GLU A 539 -2.04 -6.76 18.17
C GLU A 539 -3.20 -7.75 17.93
N PRO A 540 -3.85 -8.27 18.96
CA PRO A 540 -5.03 -9.10 18.76
C PRO A 540 -6.21 -8.29 18.24
N THR A 541 -7.06 -8.95 17.43
CA THR A 541 -8.28 -8.34 16.87
C THR A 541 -9.45 -8.49 17.84
N TYR A 542 -10.08 -7.40 18.19
CA TYR A 542 -11.26 -7.36 19.04
C TYR A 542 -12.53 -6.99 18.25
N ALA A 543 -13.67 -7.08 18.90
CA ALA A 543 -14.97 -6.75 18.32
C ALA A 543 -15.02 -5.32 17.76
N ASP A 544 -14.46 -4.35 18.47
CA ASP A 544 -14.38 -2.95 18.04
C ASP A 544 -13.55 -2.74 16.77
N ASP A 545 -12.52 -3.53 16.54
CA ASP A 545 -11.72 -3.44 15.31
C ASP A 545 -12.52 -3.94 14.10
N VAL A 546 -13.27 -5.05 14.28
CA VAL A 546 -14.13 -5.61 13.23
C VAL A 546 -15.34 -4.71 12.97
N GLU A 547 -15.99 -4.17 14.01
CA GLU A 547 -17.08 -3.19 13.84
C GLU A 547 -16.61 -1.94 13.09
N TYR A 548 -15.38 -1.46 13.39
CA TYR A 548 -14.80 -0.33 12.69
C TYR A 548 -14.65 -0.60 11.19
N LEU A 549 -14.03 -1.74 10.83
CA LEU A 549 -13.90 -2.18 9.44
C LEU A 549 -15.26 -2.26 8.75
N CYS A 550 -16.20 -2.94 9.38
CA CYS A 550 -17.55 -3.13 8.84
C CYS A 550 -18.34 -1.81 8.70
N CYS A 551 -18.22 -0.88 9.67
CA CYS A 551 -18.80 0.45 9.58
C CYS A 551 -18.25 1.23 8.38
N LYS A 552 -16.92 1.22 8.17
CA LYS A 552 -16.32 1.87 7.01
C LYS A 552 -16.73 1.21 5.70
N GLY A 553 -16.76 -0.14 5.65
CA GLY A 553 -17.28 -0.89 4.50
C GLY A 553 -18.72 -0.52 4.16
N LEU A 554 -19.60 -0.48 5.15
CA LEU A 554 -21.00 -0.10 5.00
C LEU A 554 -21.17 1.37 4.58
N GLY A 555 -20.45 2.28 5.25
CA GLY A 555 -20.51 3.73 4.98
C GLY A 555 -20.02 4.09 3.58
N THR A 556 -19.02 3.37 3.07
CA THR A 556 -18.42 3.61 1.77
C THR A 556 -18.90 2.66 0.67
N ASP A 557 -19.78 1.72 0.98
CA ASP A 557 -20.26 0.65 0.09
C ASP A 557 -19.10 -0.12 -0.56
N THR A 558 -18.11 -0.51 0.25
CA THR A 558 -16.92 -1.24 -0.18
C THR A 558 -16.85 -2.61 0.46
N GLY A 559 -16.46 -3.62 -0.33
CA GLY A 559 -16.12 -4.95 0.18
C GLY A 559 -14.75 -4.98 0.85
N PHE A 560 -14.45 -6.09 1.51
CA PHE A 560 -13.16 -6.38 2.12
C PHE A 560 -12.93 -7.90 2.16
N SER A 561 -11.74 -8.32 2.55
CA SER A 561 -11.39 -9.73 2.68
C SER A 561 -10.97 -10.06 4.10
N LEU A 562 -11.26 -11.27 4.56
CA LEU A 562 -10.79 -11.79 5.84
C LEU A 562 -9.79 -12.90 5.63
N ILE A 563 -8.63 -12.78 6.31
CA ILE A 563 -7.60 -13.80 6.43
C ILE A 563 -7.65 -14.38 7.84
N GLY A 564 -7.28 -15.65 8.00
CA GLY A 564 -7.21 -16.31 9.30
C GLY A 564 -8.53 -16.90 9.79
N LEU A 565 -9.65 -16.57 9.15
CA LEU A 565 -10.95 -17.17 9.45
C LEU A 565 -11.16 -18.39 8.56
N THR A 566 -10.90 -19.55 9.13
CA THR A 566 -11.02 -20.87 8.48
C THR A 566 -11.99 -21.75 9.26
N PRO A 567 -12.45 -22.89 8.68
CA PRO A 567 -13.26 -23.85 9.43
C PRO A 567 -12.62 -24.32 10.75
N GLU A 568 -11.30 -24.47 10.77
CA GLU A 568 -10.56 -24.89 11.96
C GLU A 568 -10.49 -23.77 13.00
N THR A 569 -10.14 -22.54 12.58
CA THR A 569 -10.01 -21.43 13.52
C THR A 569 -11.36 -20.98 14.11
N LEU A 570 -12.46 -21.16 13.39
CA LEU A 570 -13.80 -20.96 13.93
C LEU A 570 -14.12 -21.96 15.06
N LYS A 571 -13.58 -23.16 15.03
CA LYS A 571 -13.75 -24.18 16.08
C LYS A 571 -12.78 -23.98 17.24
N SER A 572 -11.53 -23.61 16.94
CA SER A 572 -10.43 -23.58 17.92
C SER A 572 -10.26 -22.23 18.61
N THR A 573 -10.85 -21.16 18.08
CA THR A 573 -10.72 -19.79 18.59
C THR A 573 -12.09 -19.17 18.87
N PRO A 574 -12.60 -19.31 20.09
CA PRO A 574 -13.97 -18.85 20.43
C PRO A 574 -14.26 -17.39 20.11
N ALA A 575 -13.25 -16.51 20.15
CA ALA A 575 -13.40 -15.13 19.73
C ALA A 575 -13.88 -15.00 18.28
N PHE A 576 -13.44 -15.88 17.38
CA PHE A 576 -13.72 -15.77 15.94
C PHE A 576 -15.18 -16.03 15.58
N GLU A 577 -15.88 -16.86 16.35
CA GLU A 577 -17.33 -17.03 16.15
C GLU A 577 -18.08 -15.71 16.36
N ARG A 578 -17.70 -14.97 17.41
CA ARG A 578 -18.27 -13.64 17.69
C ARG A 578 -17.92 -12.64 16.58
N LEU A 579 -16.66 -12.57 16.13
CA LEU A 579 -16.20 -11.66 15.08
C LEU A 579 -16.87 -11.97 13.73
N ALA A 580 -17.01 -13.26 13.39
CA ALA A 580 -17.73 -13.70 12.19
C ALA A 580 -19.21 -13.28 12.21
N ALA A 581 -19.88 -13.44 13.36
CA ALA A 581 -21.28 -13.03 13.51
C ALA A 581 -21.47 -11.51 13.32
N ILE A 582 -20.54 -10.69 13.83
CA ILE A 582 -20.52 -9.23 13.60
C ILE A 582 -20.39 -8.97 12.11
N THR A 583 -19.38 -9.52 11.46
CA THR A 583 -19.13 -9.34 10.03
C THR A 583 -20.34 -9.69 9.19
N ARG A 584 -20.97 -10.85 9.44
CA ARG A 584 -22.17 -11.28 8.73
C ARG A 584 -23.30 -10.25 8.80
N GLN A 585 -23.57 -9.72 9.98
CA GLN A 585 -24.65 -8.78 10.19
C GLN A 585 -24.44 -7.49 9.37
N TYR A 586 -23.22 -6.98 9.33
CA TYR A 586 -22.90 -5.77 8.55
C TYR A 586 -22.91 -6.03 7.04
N GLU A 587 -22.41 -7.17 6.58
CA GLU A 587 -22.44 -7.53 5.15
C GLU A 587 -23.87 -7.74 4.66
N GLU A 588 -24.75 -8.36 5.45
CA GLU A 588 -26.18 -8.46 5.14
C GLU A 588 -26.82 -7.08 4.95
N PHE A 589 -26.51 -6.09 5.81
CA PHE A 589 -26.98 -4.71 5.64
C PHE A 589 -26.42 -4.03 4.39
N ARG A 590 -25.14 -4.22 4.12
CA ARG A 590 -24.48 -3.61 2.97
C ARG A 590 -25.10 -4.08 1.66
N HIS A 591 -25.33 -5.38 1.54
CA HIS A 591 -25.97 -5.98 0.36
C HIS A 591 -27.46 -5.62 0.25
N ALA A 592 -28.19 -5.50 1.36
CA ALA A 592 -29.60 -5.10 1.35
C ALA A 592 -29.81 -3.64 0.91
N GLY A 593 -28.80 -2.78 1.01
CA GLY A 593 -28.87 -1.38 0.58
C GLY A 593 -29.85 -0.50 1.38
N GLN A 594 -30.28 -0.93 2.57
CA GLN A 594 -31.37 -0.32 3.35
C GLN A 594 -30.92 0.83 4.28
N ILE A 595 -29.67 1.27 4.18
CA ILE A 595 -29.09 2.31 5.03
C ILE A 595 -29.25 3.67 4.37
N SER A 596 -29.74 4.68 5.12
CA SER A 596 -29.89 6.03 4.62
C SER A 596 -28.56 6.69 4.23
N PRO A 597 -28.54 7.61 3.23
CA PRO A 597 -27.34 8.33 2.87
C PRO A 597 -26.70 9.10 4.04
N ALA A 598 -27.49 9.64 4.95
CA ALA A 598 -27.01 10.36 6.13
C ALA A 598 -26.24 9.43 7.09
N VAL A 599 -26.78 8.24 7.36
CA VAL A 599 -26.12 7.22 8.18
C VAL A 599 -24.86 6.72 7.49
N LYS A 600 -24.88 6.43 6.17
CA LYS A 600 -23.68 6.06 5.41
C LYS A 600 -22.58 7.12 5.56
N ALA A 601 -22.94 8.40 5.40
CA ALA A 601 -21.99 9.50 5.54
C ALA A 601 -21.37 9.57 6.94
N ALA A 602 -22.14 9.34 7.99
CA ALA A 602 -21.65 9.29 9.37
C ALA A 602 -20.68 8.11 9.58
N LEU A 603 -21.04 6.91 9.12
CA LEU A 603 -20.20 5.71 9.25
C LEU A 603 -18.87 5.83 8.47
N ALA A 604 -18.86 6.57 7.35
CA ALA A 604 -17.67 6.78 6.53
C ALA A 604 -16.64 7.72 7.15
N GLN A 605 -17.02 8.55 8.16
CA GLN A 605 -16.13 9.56 8.73
C GLN A 605 -14.89 8.92 9.39
N PRO A 606 -13.64 9.31 9.01
CA PRO A 606 -12.43 8.81 9.62
C PRO A 606 -12.41 9.06 11.13
N GLY A 607 -11.92 8.10 11.91
CA GLY A 607 -11.82 8.20 13.36
C GLY A 607 -13.14 8.14 14.12
N GLN A 608 -14.30 8.18 13.43
CA GLN A 608 -15.59 8.03 14.10
C GLN A 608 -15.99 6.55 14.20
N GLU A 609 -16.34 6.13 15.40
CA GLU A 609 -16.69 4.76 15.71
C GLU A 609 -18.18 4.63 16.04
N TYR A 610 -18.75 3.53 15.58
CA TYR A 610 -20.17 3.20 15.82
C TYR A 610 -20.30 1.72 16.15
N THR A 611 -21.27 1.40 16.99
CA THR A 611 -21.71 0.03 17.23
C THR A 611 -23.14 -0.16 16.76
N LEU A 612 -23.44 -1.34 16.24
CA LEU A 612 -24.77 -1.71 15.78
C LEU A 612 -25.67 -2.07 16.97
N VAL A 613 -26.81 -1.43 17.06
CA VAL A 613 -27.78 -1.67 18.14
C VAL A 613 -29.10 -2.12 17.56
N ARG A 614 -29.65 -3.22 18.08
CA ARG A 614 -30.98 -3.72 17.70
C ARG A 614 -32.06 -2.96 18.45
N LYS A 615 -32.93 -2.22 17.74
CA LYS A 615 -34.09 -1.52 18.31
C LYS A 615 -35.27 -2.48 18.57
N ASN A 616 -35.50 -3.42 17.66
CA ASN A 616 -36.52 -4.50 17.81
C ASN A 616 -36.17 -5.65 16.85
N ALA A 617 -37.08 -6.60 16.66
CA ALA A 617 -36.85 -7.78 15.82
C ALA A 617 -36.43 -7.45 14.37
N GLU A 618 -36.84 -6.30 13.84
CA GLU A 618 -36.68 -5.92 12.43
C GLU A 618 -35.86 -4.65 12.20
N ARG A 619 -35.61 -3.85 13.26
CA ARG A 619 -34.97 -2.53 13.14
C ARG A 619 -33.67 -2.47 13.93
N PHE A 620 -32.63 -2.03 13.25
CA PHE A 620 -31.33 -1.73 13.80
C PHE A 620 -31.03 -0.23 13.67
N THR A 621 -30.12 0.25 14.47
CA THR A 621 -29.59 1.60 14.40
C THR A 621 -28.13 1.58 14.79
N PHE A 622 -27.40 2.64 14.49
CA PHE A 622 -26.00 2.82 14.86
C PHE A 622 -25.89 3.77 16.04
N ARG A 623 -25.07 3.43 17.01
CA ARG A 623 -24.80 4.24 18.17
C ARG A 623 -23.35 4.71 18.12
N PRO A 624 -23.06 6.02 18.22
CA PRO A 624 -21.68 6.51 18.37
C PRO A 624 -21.03 5.87 19.60
N VAL A 625 -19.77 5.49 19.48
CA VAL A 625 -18.99 4.90 20.55
C VAL A 625 -17.58 5.49 20.53
N SER A 626 -16.96 5.63 21.69
CA SER A 626 -15.56 6.01 21.83
C SER A 626 -14.80 4.95 22.64
N TYR A 627 -13.67 4.50 22.11
CA TYR A 627 -12.74 3.57 22.74
C TYR A 627 -11.47 4.31 23.11
N ASP A 628 -11.35 4.73 24.38
CA ASP A 628 -10.17 5.41 24.90
C ASP A 628 -9.15 4.37 25.41
N LYS A 629 -8.11 4.10 24.62
CA LYS A 629 -7.07 3.09 24.88
C LYS A 629 -5.89 3.73 25.60
N HIS A 630 -5.58 3.29 26.82
CA HIS A 630 -4.42 3.73 27.60
C HIS A 630 -3.53 2.56 28.03
N LYS A 631 -2.21 2.70 27.86
CA LYS A 631 -1.22 1.74 28.38
C LYS A 631 -0.73 2.20 29.74
N ALA A 632 -1.07 1.44 30.78
CA ALA A 632 -0.48 1.59 32.10
C ALA A 632 0.82 0.77 32.15
N ASP A 633 1.93 1.38 31.75
CA ASP A 633 3.23 0.72 31.69
C ASP A 633 3.89 0.55 33.07
N ARG A 634 3.49 1.36 34.06
CA ARG A 634 3.99 1.34 35.44
C ARG A 634 2.90 1.80 36.39
N LEU A 635 3.01 1.36 37.66
CA LEU A 635 2.10 1.77 38.73
C LEU A 635 2.71 2.88 39.61
N ASP A 636 3.34 3.87 39.00
CA ASP A 636 4.14 4.92 39.62
C ASP A 636 3.34 6.19 39.99
N GLY A 637 2.03 6.20 39.72
CA GLY A 637 1.16 7.36 39.94
C GLY A 637 1.16 8.33 38.78
N THR A 638 1.93 8.05 37.69
CA THR A 638 1.95 8.83 36.45
C THR A 638 1.46 7.99 35.28
N ALA A 639 2.11 6.87 34.98
CA ALA A 639 1.73 6.03 33.83
C ALA A 639 0.39 5.30 34.04
N ASN A 640 -0.02 5.05 35.25
CA ASN A 640 -1.28 4.39 35.62
C ASN A 640 -2.41 5.37 35.99
N VAL A 641 -2.21 6.66 35.75
CA VAL A 641 -3.20 7.71 36.02
C VAL A 641 -3.32 8.60 34.77
N TRP A 642 -4.51 8.68 34.24
CA TRP A 642 -4.77 9.49 33.02
C TRP A 642 -6.16 10.13 33.05
N THR A 643 -6.46 10.91 32.05
CA THR A 643 -7.77 11.50 31.85
C THR A 643 -8.37 11.08 30.52
N ILE A 644 -9.68 10.83 30.53
CA ILE A 644 -10.47 10.62 29.34
C ILE A 644 -11.52 11.72 29.19
N LYS A 645 -12.01 11.93 27.99
CA LYS A 645 -13.12 12.82 27.71
C LYS A 645 -14.37 12.00 27.34
N ASN A 646 -15.35 11.93 28.26
CA ASN A 646 -16.67 11.45 27.89
C ASN A 646 -17.41 12.56 27.12
N GLY A 647 -17.57 12.37 25.80
CA GLY A 647 -18.31 13.29 24.91
C GLY A 647 -19.82 13.09 24.94
N PHE A 648 -20.31 12.18 25.76
CA PHE A 648 -21.72 11.75 25.84
C PHE A 648 -22.29 11.99 27.23
N ASP A 649 -23.55 11.59 27.42
CA ASP A 649 -24.21 11.68 28.72
C ASP A 649 -23.56 10.82 29.80
N ARG A 650 -23.94 11.10 31.04
CA ARG A 650 -23.51 10.33 32.22
C ARG A 650 -23.89 8.87 32.07
N GLN A 651 -22.92 7.99 32.23
CA GLN A 651 -23.10 6.55 32.00
C GLN A 651 -22.23 5.68 32.90
N PRO A 652 -22.62 4.41 33.13
CA PRO A 652 -21.80 3.50 33.93
C PRO A 652 -20.49 3.17 33.20
N LEU A 653 -19.43 2.95 33.99
CA LEU A 653 -18.15 2.51 33.51
C LEU A 653 -18.28 1.20 32.69
N LYS A 654 -17.77 1.23 31.48
CA LYS A 654 -17.54 0.06 30.62
C LYS A 654 -16.09 0.04 30.18
N LEU A 655 -15.48 -1.13 30.14
CA LEU A 655 -14.07 -1.22 29.81
C LEU A 655 -13.64 -2.62 29.34
N ARG A 656 -12.46 -2.64 28.71
CA ARG A 656 -11.63 -3.83 28.56
C ARG A 656 -10.28 -3.61 29.24
N ILE A 657 -9.80 -4.61 30.00
CA ILE A 657 -8.44 -4.65 30.54
C ILE A 657 -7.71 -5.80 29.88
N GLU A 658 -6.54 -5.55 29.32
CA GLU A 658 -5.67 -6.54 28.67
C GLU A 658 -4.38 -6.66 29.49
N ALA A 659 -3.99 -7.88 29.87
CA ALA A 659 -2.72 -8.14 30.51
C ALA A 659 -1.59 -8.23 29.49
N LEU A 660 -0.66 -7.28 29.50
CA LEU A 660 0.44 -7.17 28.54
C LEU A 660 1.70 -7.88 29.05
N PHE A 661 2.71 -8.04 28.15
CA PHE A 661 4.05 -8.44 28.58
C PHE A 661 4.63 -7.37 29.50
N ALA A 662 5.33 -7.81 30.54
CA ALA A 662 6.28 -7.00 31.28
C ALA A 662 7.70 -7.19 30.72
N VAL A 663 8.66 -6.45 31.26
CA VAL A 663 10.08 -6.64 30.97
C VAL A 663 10.84 -6.99 32.26
N GLY A 664 11.95 -7.68 32.09
CA GLY A 664 12.86 -7.98 33.19
C GLY A 664 13.51 -6.72 33.78
N PRO A 665 14.13 -6.81 34.96
CA PRO A 665 14.75 -5.66 35.65
C PRO A 665 15.85 -5.03 34.77
N TYR A 666 15.86 -3.70 34.71
CA TYR A 666 16.85 -2.92 33.95
C TYR A 666 18.31 -3.21 34.41
N ASP A 667 18.53 -3.48 35.66
CA ASP A 667 19.85 -3.69 36.24
C ASP A 667 20.33 -5.16 36.19
N ALA A 668 19.56 -6.05 35.57
CA ALA A 668 19.97 -7.43 35.36
C ALA A 668 21.29 -7.50 34.56
N PRO A 669 22.27 -8.30 35.00
CA PRO A 669 23.62 -8.29 34.45
C PRO A 669 23.70 -8.89 33.02
N ASP A 670 22.71 -9.67 32.62
CA ASP A 670 22.60 -10.36 31.35
C ASP A 670 21.89 -9.52 30.28
N ASN A 671 21.41 -8.33 30.60
CA ASN A 671 20.80 -7.43 29.61
C ASN A 671 21.78 -7.02 28.54
N THR A 672 21.33 -6.93 27.29
CA THR A 672 22.15 -6.49 26.16
C THR A 672 22.18 -4.97 26.07
N ILE A 673 23.35 -4.36 26.19
CA ILE A 673 23.52 -2.92 26.02
C ILE A 673 23.56 -2.59 24.54
N LEU A 674 22.61 -1.80 24.05
CA LEU A 674 22.53 -1.31 22.68
C LEU A 674 23.35 -0.03 22.50
N ALA A 675 23.33 0.87 23.49
CA ALA A 675 24.12 2.09 23.54
C ALA A 675 24.40 2.47 25.00
N ASP A 676 25.67 2.77 25.33
CA ASP A 676 26.08 3.26 26.66
C ASP A 676 26.51 4.73 26.63
N PHE A 677 26.59 5.32 25.43
CA PHE A 677 26.95 6.69 25.15
C PHE A 677 28.38 7.12 25.55
N THR A 678 29.26 6.18 25.93
CA THR A 678 30.66 6.47 26.14
C THR A 678 31.39 6.85 24.83
N ARG A 679 30.84 6.39 23.71
CA ARG A 679 31.29 6.66 22.34
C ARG A 679 30.13 7.15 21.45
N PRO A 680 29.73 8.42 21.56
CA PRO A 680 28.63 8.97 20.78
C PRO A 680 28.90 9.02 19.26
N ASP A 681 30.15 8.92 18.82
CA ASP A 681 30.61 8.80 17.46
C ASP A 681 30.17 7.48 16.77
N GLU A 682 29.77 6.47 17.52
CA GLU A 682 29.14 5.26 16.97
C GLU A 682 27.80 5.56 16.26
N PHE A 683 27.15 6.66 16.60
CA PHE A 683 25.99 7.18 15.88
C PHE A 683 26.45 8.00 14.66
N ALA A 684 27.13 7.32 13.72
CA ALA A 684 27.85 7.96 12.62
C ALA A 684 26.93 8.45 11.50
N ALA A 685 25.81 7.74 11.25
CA ALA A 685 24.86 8.15 10.22
C ALA A 685 23.92 9.24 10.77
N ARG A 686 23.95 10.42 10.13
CA ARG A 686 23.17 11.59 10.56
C ARG A 686 22.37 12.13 9.40
N LYS A 687 21.07 12.38 9.62
CA LYS A 687 20.18 13.03 8.66
C LYS A 687 19.26 13.98 9.40
N ASN A 688 18.97 15.12 8.81
CA ASN A 688 18.07 16.12 9.38
C ASN A 688 17.16 16.68 8.29
N ALA A 689 15.97 17.11 8.68
CA ALA A 689 15.12 17.92 7.82
C ALA A 689 15.78 19.28 7.53
N PRO A 690 15.42 19.97 6.43
CA PRO A 690 15.93 21.30 6.13
C PRO A 690 15.68 22.27 7.30
N GLY A 691 16.70 23.03 7.72
CA GLY A 691 16.62 23.97 8.84
C GLY A 691 16.73 23.33 10.22
N MET A 692 17.02 22.02 10.29
CA MET A 692 17.25 21.30 11.53
C MET A 692 18.72 20.93 11.71
N THR A 693 19.20 20.97 12.95
CA THR A 693 20.52 20.47 13.34
C THR A 693 20.40 19.55 14.55
N ALA A 694 21.31 18.58 14.68
CA ALA A 694 21.34 17.66 15.80
C ALA A 694 22.75 17.31 16.24
N GLU A 695 22.90 17.09 17.53
CA GLU A 695 24.17 16.66 18.14
C GLU A 695 23.93 15.62 19.22
N LEU A 696 24.81 14.62 19.30
CA LEU A 696 24.86 13.66 20.40
C LEU A 696 26.27 13.71 21.01
N THR A 697 26.34 13.94 22.30
CA THR A 697 27.62 14.02 23.05
C THR A 697 27.54 13.17 24.32
N ALA A 698 28.67 12.67 24.77
CA ALA A 698 28.79 12.13 26.11
C ALA A 698 28.79 13.28 27.13
N SER A 699 27.94 13.21 28.14
CA SER A 699 27.78 14.29 29.13
C SER A 699 27.74 13.72 30.52
N ASN A 700 28.32 14.44 31.45
CA ASN A 700 28.25 14.20 32.91
C ASN A 700 27.36 15.21 33.65
N GLU A 701 26.64 16.07 32.93
CA GLU A 701 25.75 17.09 33.53
C GLU A 701 24.53 16.44 34.20
N GLN A 702 23.91 15.48 33.49
CA GLN A 702 22.79 14.71 33.98
C GLN A 702 23.12 13.22 33.80
N VAL A 703 23.42 12.53 34.90
CA VAL A 703 23.76 11.10 34.87
C VAL A 703 22.86 10.35 35.84
N LYS A 704 22.15 9.34 35.39
CA LYS A 704 21.33 8.47 36.22
C LYS A 704 21.98 7.12 36.47
N VAL A 705 22.63 6.57 35.45
CA VAL A 705 23.27 5.23 35.45
C VAL A 705 24.59 5.31 34.70
N GLY A 706 25.63 4.67 35.24
CA GLY A 706 26.95 4.69 34.63
C GLY A 706 27.76 5.95 34.95
N THR A 707 28.68 6.34 34.11
CA THR A 707 29.57 7.49 34.29
C THR A 707 29.19 8.68 33.40
N VAL A 708 28.48 8.44 32.33
CA VAL A 708 28.03 9.44 31.34
C VAL A 708 26.60 9.11 30.86
N SER A 709 25.93 10.13 30.35
CA SER A 709 24.67 10.01 29.61
C SER A 709 24.88 10.50 28.19
N GLY A 710 24.09 10.01 27.27
CA GLY A 710 23.97 10.58 25.91
C GLY A 710 23.16 11.87 25.97
N ARG A 711 23.81 13.02 25.82
CA ARG A 711 23.12 14.29 25.62
C ARG A 711 22.78 14.43 24.16
N TYR A 712 21.48 14.31 23.83
CA TYR A 712 20.95 14.49 22.49
C TYR A 712 20.24 15.83 22.39
N THR A 713 20.71 16.68 21.49
CA THR A 713 20.13 18.01 21.21
C THR A 713 19.67 18.06 19.76
N ALA A 714 18.54 18.72 19.54
CA ALA A 714 18.04 19.04 18.19
C ALA A 714 17.56 20.50 18.19
N THR A 715 18.05 21.28 17.23
CA THR A 715 17.73 22.70 17.10
C THR A 715 16.95 22.93 15.81
N ASN A 716 15.85 23.64 15.92
CA ASN A 716 15.04 24.11 14.80
C ASN A 716 15.32 25.58 14.54
N ASP A 717 16.32 25.88 13.72
CA ASP A 717 16.72 27.26 13.42
C ASP A 717 15.84 27.94 12.37
N SER A 718 15.40 27.17 11.36
CA SER A 718 14.71 27.76 10.20
C SER A 718 13.95 26.73 9.36
N ALA A 719 13.33 25.75 10.00
CA ALA A 719 12.46 24.82 9.26
C ALA A 719 11.33 25.61 8.56
N PRO A 720 11.02 25.29 7.29
CA PRO A 720 9.92 25.94 6.58
C PRO A 720 8.62 25.86 7.37
N ALA A 721 7.80 26.90 7.36
CA ALA A 721 6.51 26.89 8.04
C ALA A 721 5.66 25.70 7.55
N GLY A 722 5.25 24.81 8.47
CA GLY A 722 4.54 23.57 8.16
C GLY A 722 5.41 22.49 7.53
N GLY A 723 6.73 22.66 7.45
CA GLY A 723 7.69 21.66 6.99
C GLY A 723 8.08 20.66 8.08
N PRO A 724 8.82 19.61 7.70
CA PRO A 724 9.25 18.58 8.62
C PRO A 724 10.28 19.10 9.62
N THR A 725 10.15 18.71 10.90
CA THR A 725 11.02 19.14 12.01
C THR A 725 11.72 17.94 12.67
N TRP A 726 12.20 17.00 11.88
CA TRP A 726 12.84 15.78 12.37
C TRP A 726 14.37 15.85 12.28
N THR A 727 15.03 15.12 13.17
CA THR A 727 16.47 14.80 13.14
C THR A 727 16.68 13.33 13.36
N SER A 728 17.80 12.76 12.91
CA SER A 728 18.16 11.37 13.16
C SER A 728 19.65 11.13 13.33
N LEU A 729 19.95 10.24 14.26
CA LEU A 729 21.29 9.72 14.53
C LEU A 729 21.19 8.20 14.59
N THR A 730 22.01 7.48 13.83
CA THR A 730 21.90 6.02 13.74
C THR A 730 23.24 5.35 14.01
N LYS A 731 23.23 4.38 14.93
CA LYS A 731 24.29 3.42 15.21
C LYS A 731 24.02 2.14 14.45
N THR A 732 25.02 1.65 13.71
CA THR A 732 24.94 0.38 12.98
C THR A 732 25.74 -0.70 13.72
N PHE A 733 25.17 -1.88 13.83
CA PHE A 733 25.82 -3.06 14.42
C PHE A 733 26.47 -3.92 13.34
N SER A 734 27.72 -4.31 13.55
CA SER A 734 28.43 -5.19 12.63
C SER A 734 29.21 -6.26 13.41
N PRO A 735 28.79 -7.53 13.34
CA PRO A 735 27.60 -8.05 12.65
C PRO A 735 26.29 -7.57 13.29
N PRO A 736 25.14 -7.76 12.63
CA PRO A 736 23.82 -7.51 13.24
C PRO A 736 23.64 -8.25 14.56
N LEU A 737 22.97 -7.60 15.52
CA LEU A 737 22.77 -8.16 16.85
C LEU A 737 21.63 -9.17 16.89
N ASN A 738 21.82 -10.24 17.63
CA ASN A 738 20.75 -11.15 18.02
C ASN A 738 20.24 -10.76 19.42
N ILE A 739 19.04 -10.19 19.48
CA ILE A 739 18.33 -9.85 20.72
C ILE A 739 16.97 -10.54 20.80
N LYS A 740 16.80 -11.69 20.14
CA LYS A 740 15.54 -12.43 20.06
C LYS A 740 14.93 -12.72 21.44
N GLU A 741 15.79 -13.00 22.44
CA GLU A 741 15.35 -13.27 23.81
C GLU A 741 15.20 -11.98 24.66
N ARG A 742 15.39 -10.80 24.07
CA ARG A 742 15.39 -9.48 24.75
C ARG A 742 14.74 -8.44 23.86
N GLN A 743 13.43 -8.56 23.68
CA GLN A 743 12.67 -7.73 22.73
C GLN A 743 12.17 -6.42 23.34
N GLY A 744 12.22 -6.26 24.66
CA GLY A 744 11.88 -5.00 25.32
C GLY A 744 13.06 -4.04 25.34
N LEU A 745 12.82 -2.73 25.30
CA LEU A 745 13.84 -1.70 25.51
C LEU A 745 13.63 -1.01 26.86
N GLY A 746 14.71 -0.75 27.57
CA GLY A 746 14.69 -0.03 28.85
C GLY A 746 15.78 1.02 28.94
N PHE A 747 15.46 2.21 29.42
CA PHE A 747 16.40 3.29 29.67
C PHE A 747 15.80 4.38 30.57
N TRP A 748 16.65 5.19 31.20
CA TRP A 748 16.24 6.41 31.84
C TRP A 748 16.38 7.58 30.89
N LEU A 749 15.36 8.44 30.83
CA LEU A 749 15.28 9.62 29.99
C LEU A 749 15.13 10.85 30.89
N TYR A 750 16.03 11.82 30.75
CA TYR A 750 15.88 13.14 31.34
C TYR A 750 15.30 14.07 30.29
N GLY A 751 14.07 14.52 30.51
CA GLY A 751 13.35 15.40 29.59
C GLY A 751 13.51 16.88 29.94
N ASP A 752 13.33 17.73 28.96
CA ASP A 752 13.30 19.20 29.07
C ASP A 752 11.87 19.78 29.14
N GLY A 753 10.86 18.97 28.85
CA GLY A 753 9.44 19.33 28.97
C GLY A 753 8.88 20.13 27.78
N ASN A 754 9.57 20.21 26.65
CA ASN A 754 9.11 20.99 25.49
C ASN A 754 8.03 20.28 24.65
N GLY A 755 7.81 18.98 24.83
CA GLY A 755 6.77 18.20 24.15
C GLY A 755 7.17 17.60 22.82
N GLU A 756 8.44 17.68 22.45
CA GLU A 756 8.96 16.98 21.27
C GLU A 756 8.84 15.45 21.40
N VAL A 757 8.92 14.75 20.27
CA VAL A 757 8.80 13.30 20.21
C VAL A 757 10.16 12.67 19.97
N LEU A 758 10.63 11.88 20.93
CA LEU A 758 11.79 11.01 20.80
C LEU A 758 11.33 9.67 20.22
N ASN A 759 11.92 9.21 19.11
CA ASN A 759 11.69 7.88 18.57
C ASN A 759 12.98 7.05 18.68
N LEU A 760 12.83 5.86 19.26
CA LEU A 760 13.85 4.80 19.20
C LEU A 760 13.43 3.82 18.11
N GLN A 761 14.20 3.78 17.02
CA GLN A 761 13.92 2.94 15.89
C GLN A 761 14.92 1.78 15.82
N LEU A 762 14.43 0.55 15.71
CA LEU A 762 15.24 -0.63 15.37
C LEU A 762 14.98 -1.05 13.93
N ARG A 763 16.05 -1.46 13.21
CA ARG A 763 15.96 -1.92 11.81
C ARG A 763 16.62 -3.27 11.61
N SER A 764 16.02 -4.09 10.76
CA SER A 764 16.63 -5.29 10.15
C SER A 764 17.41 -4.93 8.88
N PRO A 765 18.32 -5.80 8.39
CA PRO A 765 18.92 -5.66 7.07
C PRO A 765 17.88 -5.58 5.95
N GLU A 766 18.11 -4.73 4.95
CA GLU A 766 17.14 -4.48 3.86
C GLU A 766 16.83 -5.70 2.99
N HIS A 767 17.72 -6.70 2.95
CA HIS A 767 17.49 -7.93 2.19
C HIS A 767 16.53 -8.92 2.88
N LEU A 768 16.23 -8.72 4.16
CA LEU A 768 15.22 -9.51 4.86
C LEU A 768 13.83 -8.95 4.59
N PRO A 769 12.79 -9.77 4.59
CA PRO A 769 11.40 -9.30 4.43
C PRO A 769 10.87 -8.59 5.68
N GLY A 770 11.75 -8.19 6.58
CA GLY A 770 11.45 -7.39 7.75
C GLY A 770 11.74 -5.91 7.50
N GLY A 771 11.12 -5.07 8.28
CA GLY A 771 11.28 -3.65 8.17
C GLY A 771 12.03 -3.04 9.33
N TYR A 772 11.37 -2.08 9.91
CA TYR A 772 11.80 -1.37 11.10
C TYR A 772 10.60 -1.16 12.02
N ILE A 773 10.88 -0.99 13.30
CA ILE A 773 9.87 -0.65 14.31
C ILE A 773 10.21 0.68 14.95
N ASP A 774 9.18 1.45 15.25
CA ASP A 774 9.25 2.74 15.91
C ASP A 774 8.68 2.65 17.32
N HIS A 775 9.33 3.38 18.26
CA HIS A 775 8.85 3.55 19.62
C HIS A 775 8.88 5.02 19.98
N TYR A 776 7.72 5.64 20.14
CA TYR A 776 7.57 7.07 20.40
C TYR A 776 7.46 7.38 21.88
N VAL A 777 8.24 8.35 22.35
CA VAL A 777 8.17 8.91 23.69
C VAL A 777 7.98 10.42 23.58
N THR A 778 6.83 10.93 24.00
CA THR A 778 6.63 12.38 24.11
C THR A 778 7.39 12.91 25.31
N VAL A 779 8.28 13.89 25.09
CA VAL A 779 9.13 14.49 26.12
C VAL A 779 8.42 15.72 26.71
N ASP A 780 7.26 15.49 27.32
CA ASP A 780 6.40 16.49 27.96
C ASP A 780 6.67 16.67 29.47
N PHE A 781 7.81 16.15 29.94
CA PHE A 781 8.20 16.16 31.34
C PHE A 781 9.62 16.66 31.52
N THR A 782 9.90 17.18 32.71
CA THR A 782 11.25 17.57 33.15
C THR A 782 11.81 16.57 34.17
N GLY A 783 13.12 16.34 34.08
CA GLY A 783 13.80 15.44 35.01
C GLY A 783 13.80 13.97 34.51
N TRP A 784 14.29 13.07 35.36
CA TRP A 784 14.47 11.67 35.04
C TRP A 784 13.16 10.89 35.08
N ARG A 785 12.85 10.15 34.00
CA ARG A 785 11.77 9.17 33.91
C ARG A 785 12.33 7.86 33.38
N TYR A 786 11.97 6.73 33.99
CA TYR A 786 12.28 5.42 33.46
C TYR A 786 11.30 5.07 32.34
N ILE A 787 11.80 4.60 31.21
CA ILE A 787 11.04 4.28 30.00
C ILE A 787 11.22 2.79 29.69
N GLU A 788 10.11 2.12 29.45
CA GLU A 788 10.03 0.75 28.92
C GLU A 788 9.25 0.76 27.63
N LEU A 789 9.83 0.20 26.55
CA LEU A 789 9.23 0.14 25.22
C LEU A 789 9.14 -1.33 24.79
N VAL A 790 7.95 -1.80 24.50
CA VAL A 790 7.67 -3.19 24.16
C VAL A 790 6.90 -3.25 22.84
N GLU A 791 5.67 -2.72 22.79
CA GLU A 791 4.85 -2.68 21.58
C GLU A 791 5.33 -1.55 20.66
N ALA A 792 5.51 -1.87 19.37
CA ALA A 792 5.81 -0.88 18.35
C ALA A 792 4.59 0.01 18.05
N GLU A 793 4.83 1.25 17.66
CA GLU A 793 3.81 2.27 17.40
C GLU A 793 3.75 2.70 15.92
N GLY A 794 3.78 1.73 15.01
CA GLY A 794 3.80 1.98 13.57
C GLY A 794 2.60 2.78 13.04
N ASP A 795 1.42 2.62 13.64
CA ASP A 795 0.19 3.35 13.30
C ASP A 795 0.30 4.86 13.54
N ARG A 796 1.14 5.29 14.47
CA ARG A 796 1.38 6.71 14.75
C ARG A 796 2.42 7.36 13.84
N CYS A 797 3.11 6.62 12.99
CA CYS A 797 4.12 7.21 12.10
C CYS A 797 3.53 8.29 11.19
N ALA A 798 2.25 8.16 10.81
CA ALA A 798 1.55 9.14 9.99
C ALA A 798 1.14 10.43 10.75
N ASP A 799 1.26 10.46 12.08
CA ASP A 799 1.03 11.66 12.88
C ASP A 799 2.20 12.64 12.78
N TYR A 800 3.35 12.18 12.27
CA TYR A 800 4.59 12.92 12.16
C TYR A 800 5.10 13.01 10.72
N GLN A 801 5.99 13.95 10.47
CA GLN A 801 6.59 14.14 9.15
C GLN A 801 7.99 13.51 9.09
N TRP A 802 8.06 12.19 9.20
CA TRP A 802 9.30 11.43 9.01
C TRP A 802 9.66 11.34 7.51
N PRO A 803 10.94 11.18 7.15
CA PRO A 803 11.35 11.02 5.74
C PRO A 803 10.86 9.72 5.12
N TYR A 804 10.36 8.80 5.92
CA TYR A 804 9.85 7.48 5.54
C TYR A 804 8.32 7.36 5.74
N SER A 805 7.60 8.45 6.08
CA SER A 805 6.15 8.43 6.38
C SER A 805 5.29 9.10 5.30
N ASN A 806 5.73 9.04 4.04
CA ASN A 806 5.05 9.71 2.93
C ASN A 806 4.11 8.80 2.15
N ALA A 807 4.26 7.49 2.28
CA ALA A 807 3.52 6.53 1.53
C ALA A 807 2.45 5.86 2.40
N PHE A 808 1.47 5.34 1.73
CA PHE A 808 0.38 4.57 2.30
C PHE A 808 0.87 3.38 3.12
N TYR A 809 1.88 2.66 2.59
CA TYR A 809 2.53 1.54 3.23
C TYR A 809 3.48 1.91 4.39
N ASP A 810 3.68 3.20 4.67
CA ASP A 810 4.51 3.60 5.81
C ASP A 810 3.88 3.23 7.15
N VAL A 811 2.55 3.09 7.19
CA VAL A 811 1.82 2.55 8.35
C VAL A 811 1.93 1.03 8.41
N TYR A 812 2.06 0.38 7.27
CA TYR A 812 2.33 -1.05 7.19
C TYR A 812 3.79 -1.31 7.56
N ARG A 813 4.00 -2.11 8.60
CA ARG A 813 5.33 -2.47 9.10
C ARG A 813 5.48 -3.97 9.10
N GLU A 814 6.50 -4.43 8.39
CA GLU A 814 6.94 -5.80 8.52
C GLU A 814 7.54 -6.05 9.91
N PRO A 815 7.40 -7.25 10.47
CA PRO A 815 8.01 -7.58 11.75
C PRO A 815 9.52 -7.34 11.74
N LEU A 816 10.05 -6.82 12.83
CA LEU A 816 11.49 -6.76 13.04
C LEU A 816 12.06 -8.17 13.26
N PHE A 817 13.14 -8.51 12.60
CA PHE A 817 13.91 -9.73 12.90
C PHE A 817 14.85 -9.45 14.08
N TYR A 818 14.40 -9.77 15.28
CA TYR A 818 15.18 -9.54 16.51
C TYR A 818 16.46 -10.37 16.61
N ASP A 819 16.62 -11.42 15.81
CA ASP A 819 17.87 -12.18 15.67
C ASP A 819 18.87 -11.50 14.72
N GLN A 820 18.46 -10.45 14.00
CA GLN A 820 19.26 -9.70 13.03
C GLN A 820 18.95 -8.20 13.09
N VAL A 821 19.19 -7.58 14.24
CA VAL A 821 19.02 -6.13 14.39
C VAL A 821 20.27 -5.42 13.85
N LEU A 822 20.09 -4.73 12.74
CA LEU A 822 21.17 -4.01 12.04
C LEU A 822 21.50 -2.69 12.70
N SER A 823 20.51 -1.95 13.19
CA SER A 823 20.77 -0.60 13.71
C SER A 823 19.78 -0.16 14.81
N LEU A 824 20.28 0.79 15.62
CA LEU A 824 19.50 1.61 16.54
C LEU A 824 19.55 3.06 16.07
N GLY A 825 18.38 3.65 15.80
CA GLY A 825 18.21 5.05 15.48
C GLY A 825 17.60 5.84 16.63
N LEU A 826 18.15 7.02 16.90
CA LEU A 826 17.58 8.04 17.78
C LEU A 826 17.06 9.17 16.92
N TRP A 827 15.78 9.50 17.05
CA TRP A 827 15.14 10.51 16.22
C TRP A 827 14.38 11.49 17.09
N PHE A 828 14.44 12.79 16.78
CA PHE A 828 13.45 13.75 17.26
C PHE A 828 12.47 14.14 16.14
N ASN A 829 11.26 14.51 16.54
CA ASN A 829 10.25 15.18 15.72
C ASN A 829 9.50 16.20 16.58
N ASP A 830 8.74 17.08 15.93
CA ASP A 830 7.98 18.15 16.56
C ASP A 830 8.84 19.11 17.43
N VAL A 831 10.09 19.31 17.03
CA VAL A 831 10.96 20.30 17.70
C VAL A 831 10.40 21.69 17.43
N PRO A 832 10.01 22.47 18.49
CA PRO A 832 9.36 23.76 18.29
C PRO A 832 10.24 24.77 17.53
N ALA A 833 9.64 25.60 16.69
CA ALA A 833 10.35 26.59 15.88
C ALA A 833 11.16 27.56 16.73
N GLY A 834 12.43 27.80 16.38
CA GLY A 834 13.34 28.66 17.13
C GLY A 834 13.77 28.11 18.49
N LYS A 835 13.59 26.80 18.74
CA LYS A 835 13.94 26.13 19.99
C LYS A 835 14.98 25.03 19.79
N THR A 836 15.63 24.69 20.89
CA THR A 836 16.50 23.53 21.04
C THR A 836 15.83 22.56 22.00
N ALA A 837 15.48 21.37 21.55
CA ALA A 837 15.09 20.24 22.38
C ALA A 837 16.35 19.54 22.89
N THR A 838 16.34 19.15 24.17
CA THR A 838 17.47 18.47 24.79
C THR A 838 17.01 17.36 25.71
N CYS A 839 17.50 16.15 25.50
CA CYS A 839 17.32 15.07 26.46
C CYS A 839 18.65 14.40 26.81
N TYR A 840 18.66 13.71 27.95
CA TYR A 840 19.81 12.86 28.36
C TYR A 840 19.31 11.42 28.49
N LEU A 841 20.01 10.50 27.83
CA LEU A 841 19.70 9.09 27.85
C LEU A 841 20.74 8.34 28.70
N SER A 842 20.27 7.52 29.63
CA SER A 842 21.10 6.47 30.24
C SER A 842 21.40 5.38 29.20
N PRO A 843 22.25 4.38 29.51
CA PRO A 843 22.40 3.24 28.62
C PRO A 843 21.05 2.66 28.19
N VAL A 844 20.89 2.51 26.87
CA VAL A 844 19.74 1.84 26.27
C VAL A 844 20.02 0.35 26.26
N LYS A 845 19.16 -0.43 26.90
CA LYS A 845 19.32 -1.88 27.04
C LYS A 845 18.15 -2.62 26.41
N ALA A 846 18.45 -3.74 25.78
CA ALA A 846 17.46 -4.74 25.40
C ALA A 846 17.21 -5.68 26.58
N LEU A 847 15.95 -5.85 26.94
CA LEU A 847 15.47 -6.55 28.15
C LEU A 847 14.64 -7.78 27.76
N PRO A 848 14.69 -8.88 28.52
CA PRO A 848 13.82 -10.04 28.27
C PRO A 848 12.35 -9.68 28.51
N LEU A 849 11.47 -10.23 27.68
CA LEU A 849 10.04 -10.18 27.95
C LEU A 849 9.67 -11.15 29.06
N VAL A 850 8.78 -10.74 29.94
CA VAL A 850 8.30 -11.53 31.08
C VAL A 850 6.77 -11.63 30.99
N LYS A 851 6.23 -12.82 31.14
CA LYS A 851 4.79 -13.00 31.34
C LYS A 851 4.44 -12.55 32.75
N ALA A 852 3.53 -11.60 32.83
CA ALA A 852 3.07 -11.01 34.08
C ALA A 852 1.73 -11.60 34.52
N ARG A 853 1.44 -11.48 35.82
CA ARG A 853 0.11 -11.70 36.37
C ARG A 853 -0.39 -10.40 36.99
N LEU A 854 -1.58 -9.97 36.59
CA LEU A 854 -2.27 -8.86 37.22
C LEU A 854 -3.26 -9.43 38.25
N VAL A 855 -2.98 -9.26 39.51
CA VAL A 855 -3.82 -9.77 40.61
C VAL A 855 -4.72 -8.65 41.08
N ASN A 856 -6.01 -8.92 41.21
CA ASN A 856 -7.03 -7.98 41.67
C ASN A 856 -6.96 -6.62 40.92
N PRO A 857 -7.02 -6.60 39.57
CA PRO A 857 -7.08 -5.35 38.84
C PRO A 857 -8.13 -4.41 39.45
N THR A 858 -7.82 -3.15 39.49
CA THR A 858 -8.65 -2.15 40.17
C THR A 858 -8.72 -0.89 39.33
N ILE A 859 -9.92 -0.34 39.14
CA ILE A 859 -10.14 0.95 38.48
C ILE A 859 -10.77 1.93 39.49
N THR A 860 -10.25 3.15 39.53
CA THR A 860 -10.81 4.25 40.29
C THR A 860 -11.22 5.39 39.35
N VAL A 861 -12.47 5.87 39.47
CA VAL A 861 -12.99 7.01 38.73
C VAL A 861 -13.74 7.90 39.71
N GLY A 862 -13.41 9.20 39.74
CA GLY A 862 -14.11 10.16 40.63
C GLY A 862 -14.10 9.80 42.10
N GLY A 863 -13.05 9.09 42.57
CA GLY A 863 -12.92 8.59 43.95
C GLY A 863 -13.68 7.29 44.22
N LYS A 864 -14.50 6.77 43.33
CA LYS A 864 -15.13 5.46 43.43
C LYS A 864 -14.22 4.39 42.87
N ARG A 865 -14.09 3.30 43.63
CA ARG A 865 -13.20 2.20 43.31
C ARG A 865 -13.99 0.93 43.03
N ILE A 866 -13.59 0.22 41.97
CA ILE A 866 -14.06 -1.11 41.64
C ILE A 866 -12.88 -2.07 41.54
N VAL A 867 -12.97 -3.23 42.15
CA VAL A 867 -11.98 -4.30 42.10
C VAL A 867 -12.55 -5.48 41.32
N PHE A 868 -11.69 -6.06 40.49
CA PHE A 868 -11.97 -7.30 39.78
C PHE A 868 -11.17 -8.42 40.50
N PRO A 869 -11.80 -9.23 41.37
CA PRO A 869 -11.09 -10.21 42.19
C PRO A 869 -10.72 -11.46 41.34
N VAL A 870 -9.79 -11.26 40.44
CA VAL A 870 -9.26 -12.28 39.50
C VAL A 870 -7.75 -12.14 39.34
N THR A 871 -7.12 -13.19 38.88
CA THR A 871 -5.74 -13.14 38.35
C THR A 871 -5.77 -13.23 36.84
N MET A 872 -5.23 -12.22 36.17
CA MET A 872 -5.10 -12.17 34.74
C MET A 872 -3.67 -12.48 34.35
N GLU A 873 -3.48 -13.48 33.50
CA GLU A 873 -2.17 -13.79 32.91
C GLU A 873 -1.95 -13.02 31.61
N THR A 874 -0.71 -12.74 31.26
CA THR A 874 -0.35 -12.09 29.98
C THR A 874 -1.07 -12.75 28.81
N GLY A 875 -1.78 -11.93 28.02
CA GLY A 875 -2.61 -12.36 26.90
C GLY A 875 -4.08 -12.59 27.24
N SER A 876 -4.46 -12.68 28.53
CA SER A 876 -5.85 -12.69 28.94
C SER A 876 -6.43 -11.27 28.95
N TYR A 877 -7.75 -11.17 28.82
CA TYR A 877 -8.45 -9.90 28.88
C TYR A 877 -9.77 -10.01 29.66
N LEU A 878 -10.17 -8.91 30.28
CA LEU A 878 -11.42 -8.78 31.02
C LEU A 878 -12.31 -7.75 30.33
N GLU A 879 -13.59 -8.05 30.16
CA GLU A 879 -14.61 -7.11 29.64
C GLU A 879 -15.68 -6.85 30.69
N LEU A 880 -15.93 -5.56 30.97
CA LEU A 880 -17.01 -5.07 31.84
C LEU A 880 -18.07 -4.35 30.98
N GLY A 881 -19.30 -4.85 30.96
CA GLY A 881 -20.43 -4.22 30.30
C GLY A 881 -20.32 -4.15 28.77
N LEU A 882 -19.42 -4.92 28.17
CA LEU A 882 -19.25 -5.06 26.73
C LEU A 882 -19.98 -6.29 26.18
N GLY A 883 -20.86 -6.89 26.97
CA GLY A 883 -21.55 -8.15 26.70
C GLY A 883 -22.00 -8.30 25.25
N THR A 884 -21.80 -9.49 24.73
CA THR A 884 -22.02 -9.90 23.35
C THR A 884 -23.35 -9.36 22.82
N MET A 885 -23.33 -8.82 21.64
CA MET A 885 -24.48 -8.74 20.73
C MET A 885 -24.99 -10.16 20.34
N SER A 886 -25.00 -11.07 21.32
CA SER A 886 -25.41 -12.45 21.12
C SER A 886 -26.85 -12.63 21.58
N SER A 887 -27.60 -13.18 20.66
CA SER A 887 -28.97 -13.71 20.82
C SER A 887 -30.09 -12.70 21.13
N GLY A 888 -30.79 -12.33 20.14
CA GLY A 888 -32.18 -12.08 19.85
C GLY A 888 -33.24 -11.80 20.94
N ALA A 889 -32.87 -11.48 22.16
CA ALA A 889 -33.79 -11.05 23.20
C ALA A 889 -33.70 -9.54 23.38
N ALA A 890 -34.73 -8.82 23.03
CA ALA A 890 -34.90 -7.43 23.43
C ALA A 890 -34.86 -7.34 24.98
N PRO A 891 -34.13 -6.35 25.56
CA PRO A 891 -34.16 -6.14 26.99
C PRO A 891 -35.59 -5.87 27.43
N SER A 892 -36.09 -6.66 28.38
CA SER A 892 -37.37 -6.37 28.99
C SER A 892 -37.24 -5.06 29.80
N ALA A 893 -38.21 -4.18 29.65
CA ALA A 893 -38.24 -2.83 30.20
C ALA A 893 -38.30 -2.75 31.76
N ALA A 894 -38.06 -3.86 32.47
CA ALA A 894 -38.41 -3.95 33.90
C ALA A 894 -37.24 -4.29 34.85
N SER A 895 -35.99 -4.40 34.42
CA SER A 895 -34.84 -4.54 35.32
C SER A 895 -33.63 -3.83 34.76
N THR A 896 -32.94 -3.02 35.57
CA THR A 896 -31.58 -2.55 35.26
C THR A 896 -30.76 -3.80 34.99
N PRO A 897 -30.25 -4.03 33.74
CA PRO A 897 -29.51 -5.24 33.47
C PRO A 897 -28.25 -5.21 34.37
N ALA A 898 -28.04 -6.29 35.12
CA ALA A 898 -26.78 -6.47 35.83
C ALA A 898 -25.65 -6.35 34.80
N ILE A 899 -24.70 -5.45 35.04
CA ILE A 899 -23.55 -5.26 34.14
C ILE A 899 -22.72 -6.51 34.24
N ASP A 900 -22.59 -7.24 33.16
CA ASP A 900 -21.77 -8.45 33.09
C ASP A 900 -20.28 -8.10 33.09
N CYS A 901 -19.52 -8.92 33.78
CA CYS A 901 -18.07 -8.85 33.79
C CYS A 901 -17.50 -10.24 33.52
N LYS A 902 -16.66 -10.36 32.50
CA LYS A 902 -16.15 -11.64 32.03
C LYS A 902 -14.64 -11.60 31.84
N LEU A 903 -13.97 -12.65 32.28
CA LEU A 903 -12.55 -12.88 32.02
C LEU A 903 -12.42 -13.88 30.88
N TYR A 904 -11.60 -13.51 29.90
CA TYR A 904 -11.31 -14.32 28.71
C TYR A 904 -9.82 -14.68 28.66
N GLY A 905 -9.52 -15.85 28.14
CA GLY A 905 -8.16 -16.26 27.79
C GLY A 905 -7.70 -15.72 26.42
N PRO A 906 -6.46 -16.06 26.04
CA PRO A 906 -5.82 -15.54 24.83
C PRO A 906 -6.56 -15.79 23.51
N ASN A 907 -7.33 -16.88 23.41
CA ASN A 907 -8.12 -17.22 22.23
C ASN A 907 -9.58 -16.75 22.33
N GLY A 908 -9.93 -15.96 23.34
CA GLY A 908 -11.28 -15.51 23.62
C GLY A 908 -12.17 -16.55 24.28
N GLU A 909 -11.59 -17.64 24.80
CA GLU A 909 -12.32 -18.61 25.63
C GLU A 909 -12.76 -17.96 26.94
N LEU A 910 -14.02 -18.14 27.32
CA LEU A 910 -14.52 -17.65 28.61
C LEU A 910 -13.90 -18.47 29.76
N LEU A 911 -13.10 -17.80 30.59
CA LEU A 911 -12.49 -18.41 31.77
C LEU A 911 -13.40 -18.35 32.99
N SER A 912 -14.04 -17.20 33.22
CA SER A 912 -15.00 -17.02 34.33
C SER A 912 -15.89 -15.81 34.16
N ASP A 913 -17.07 -15.87 34.76
CA ASP A 913 -17.82 -14.67 35.12
C ASP A 913 -17.16 -14.07 36.38
N VAL A 914 -17.01 -12.73 36.41
CA VAL A 914 -16.29 -12.01 37.44
C VAL A 914 -17.28 -11.28 38.36
N LYS A 915 -17.31 -11.62 39.60
CA LYS A 915 -18.09 -10.89 40.59
C LYS A 915 -17.33 -9.64 41.04
N LEU A 916 -17.94 -8.48 40.81
CA LEU A 916 -17.32 -7.20 41.13
C LEU A 916 -17.30 -6.96 42.65
N ASP A 917 -16.23 -6.34 43.15
CA ASP A 917 -16.12 -5.84 44.52
C ASP A 917 -15.98 -4.30 44.49
N GLY A 918 -16.87 -3.62 45.20
CA GLY A 918 -16.99 -2.15 45.21
C GLY A 918 -18.19 -1.61 44.47
N GLU A 919 -18.27 -0.30 44.36
CA GLU A 919 -19.34 0.42 43.68
C GLU A 919 -18.96 0.69 42.22
N LEU A 920 -19.85 0.35 41.28
CA LEU A 920 -19.63 0.64 39.88
C LEU A 920 -19.47 2.15 39.63
N PRO A 921 -18.31 2.62 39.14
CA PRO A 921 -18.12 4.03 38.86
C PRO A 921 -18.99 4.51 37.73
N MET A 922 -19.33 5.82 37.76
CA MET A 922 -20.00 6.51 36.64
C MET A 922 -19.02 7.43 35.97
N LEU A 923 -19.08 7.49 34.64
CA LEU A 923 -18.36 8.47 33.81
C LEU A 923 -19.27 9.70 33.64
N GLU A 924 -18.82 10.84 34.12
CA GLU A 924 -19.53 12.11 33.95
C GLU A 924 -19.25 12.70 32.56
N PRO A 925 -20.15 13.52 32.00
CA PRO A 925 -19.86 14.28 30.79
C PRO A 925 -18.61 15.17 30.97
N GLY A 926 -17.75 15.22 29.98
CA GLY A 926 -16.47 15.94 30.04
C GLY A 926 -15.32 15.09 30.57
N THR A 927 -14.37 15.71 31.27
CA THR A 927 -13.12 15.08 31.70
C THR A 927 -13.29 14.19 32.92
N ASN A 928 -12.86 12.95 32.82
CA ASN A 928 -12.83 11.98 33.90
C ASN A 928 -11.38 11.53 34.17
N ARG A 929 -10.97 11.57 35.44
CA ARG A 929 -9.67 11.03 35.88
C ARG A 929 -9.80 9.55 36.19
N ILE A 930 -8.99 8.75 35.55
CA ILE A 930 -8.94 7.30 35.69
C ILE A 930 -7.63 6.93 36.38
N GLU A 931 -7.68 5.94 37.27
CA GLU A 931 -6.51 5.33 37.85
C GLU A 931 -6.64 3.81 37.78
N PHE A 932 -5.60 3.15 37.27
CA PHE A 932 -5.47 1.70 37.27
C PHE A 932 -4.47 1.25 38.35
N ARG A 933 -4.79 0.18 39.05
CA ARG A 933 -3.88 -0.51 39.97
C ARG A 933 -4.08 -2.02 39.88
N CYS A 934 -3.06 -2.77 40.23
CA CYS A 934 -3.12 -4.21 40.50
C CYS A 934 -1.98 -4.61 41.44
N GLU A 935 -2.09 -5.79 41.98
CA GLU A 935 -1.00 -6.50 42.63
C GLU A 935 -0.25 -7.33 41.59
N THR A 936 1.01 -7.64 41.85
CA THR A 936 1.82 -8.51 41.00
C THR A 936 2.81 -9.31 41.81
N ASP A 937 3.18 -10.47 41.31
CA ASP A 937 4.14 -11.38 41.97
C ASP A 937 5.44 -11.49 41.16
N ILE A 938 5.64 -10.66 40.16
CA ILE A 938 6.85 -10.66 39.34
C ILE A 938 7.79 -9.51 39.76
N PRO A 939 9.10 -9.69 39.61
CA PRO A 939 10.05 -8.58 39.65
C PRO A 939 9.90 -7.73 38.38
N GLY A 940 9.50 -6.48 38.51
CA GLY A 940 9.28 -5.56 37.38
C GLY A 940 7.93 -4.86 37.45
N ASN A 941 7.63 -4.08 36.45
CA ASN A 941 6.38 -3.34 36.38
C ASN A 941 5.30 -4.18 35.71
N PRO A 942 4.14 -4.43 36.36
CA PRO A 942 3.01 -5.00 35.66
C PRO A 942 2.49 -3.99 34.63
N ARG A 943 2.14 -4.48 33.46
CA ARG A 943 1.66 -3.65 32.34
C ARG A 943 0.28 -4.10 31.91
N ALA A 944 -0.58 -3.13 31.67
CA ALA A 944 -1.95 -3.36 31.20
C ALA A 944 -2.32 -2.35 30.11
N ARG A 945 -3.18 -2.77 29.17
CA ARG A 945 -3.95 -1.83 28.38
C ARG A 945 -5.35 -1.75 28.93
N VAL A 946 -5.80 -0.54 29.23
CA VAL A 946 -7.17 -0.29 29.69
C VAL A 946 -7.88 0.50 28.60
N THR A 947 -8.95 -0.07 28.06
CA THR A 947 -9.81 0.59 27.08
C THR A 947 -11.12 0.98 27.76
N ILE A 948 -11.35 2.28 27.93
CA ILE A 948 -12.62 2.80 28.47
C ILE A 948 -13.56 3.02 27.31
N VAL A 949 -14.82 2.58 27.46
CA VAL A 949 -15.83 2.63 26.39
C VAL A 949 -16.97 3.53 26.80
N THR A 950 -17.26 4.53 25.97
CA THR A 950 -18.41 5.44 26.16
C THR A 950 -19.32 5.42 24.91
N HIS A 951 -20.63 5.58 25.12
CA HIS A 951 -21.64 5.49 24.07
C HIS A 951 -22.50 6.75 24.05
N GLY A 952 -22.79 7.21 22.82
CA GLY A 952 -23.75 8.26 22.57
C GLY A 952 -25.18 7.74 22.37
N GLU A 953 -26.10 8.63 22.02
CA GLU A 953 -27.44 8.26 21.62
C GLU A 953 -27.44 7.63 20.22
N PRO A 954 -28.30 6.64 19.97
CA PRO A 954 -28.46 6.03 18.66
C PRO A 954 -28.79 7.07 17.58
N LEU A 955 -28.25 6.88 16.39
CA LEU A 955 -28.65 7.64 15.20
C LEU A 955 -30.10 7.31 14.84
N ASP A 956 -30.89 8.30 14.47
CA ASP A 956 -32.31 8.12 14.09
C ASP A 956 -32.47 7.53 12.67
#